data_7b19b26b02db7fded385d285d047fb1c
#
_entry.id   7b19b26b02db7fded385d285d047fb1c
#
_cell.length_a   1.000
_cell.length_b   1.000
_cell.length_c   1.000
_cell.angle_alpha   90.00
_cell.angle_beta   90.00
_cell.angle_gamma   90.00
#
_symmetry.space_group_name_H-M   'P 1'
#
loop_
_entity.id
_entity.type
_entity.pdbx_description
1 polymer ?
#
loop_
_entity_poly.entity_id
_entity_poly.type
_entity_poly.pdbx_seq_one_letter_code
_entity_poly.pdbx_strand_id
1 'polypeptide(L)'
;MIKLLKNYFLAILLTSFVFPPATFAQALADSGASSIAAGNSTRPAPSDAIDSFTSRIAAEGYDRVWQMTGPFGGDVTAMAIDPHNADRVWLGTSDGQIFRSADGGAIWKRVRPGIKAPGFIVTIILFDREKSGVIYAGVKPRLNLAEESNGGGVFISEDDGENWRELEGMRGRSVRGLVHAAKDPNVLAAAARDGIYVTKDRGQTWERITPANDAELKGFHSVAIDPRDPNVIYVGTHHLPWKTADCGQNWRRAGSKETGMIDDSDIMAIHIDESNPDIVLMSACSGIYRSVDASAKWSKIQGIPYTSRRTHVIYQHPTKPEVIFAGTTEGLWLSTDNGKPDSWRRMTSVRLVINAIAIHPDRPDRVFLGTEDNGVLVSNDGGESYEASNAGFINRQVRAVLADRQERGRIYAGVIFDRVNGGLFVSEDGGVTWQQSMNGMGVRDVHSLYQSELNPATIYAGTNHGLFRSDDHGRNWAAVKKETPEEKNNEKDKAESSSGAPPSSQPSAQAPGPPTQPALQPEQASPRPRRVMGDATPEPQENPIKPVVQTLTTPDPQKSTSANKNRKKAPVRAGTKSRNKRATTASKSKSKKEKAPTTPTDGLIDLQSQVFAIAPLTPFNANNGDDGAGDNPPPQSNWLIVSTWDGLFIAEDEKKGWKEIKLRQAHAAQPKINVIATSPHAPGTIFVGTDAGLFVSRNNGANFKLMLQDEEAQRVRSIVFDPRTAETVYVGASKGFFRSVDGGRNWENRGGGMPLLTDVSAMVISAADPDELYLCDEMRGTFYHSKDRGWSWERLDISQLPSLKLWSLVSDPFDATRIYAGSFSGGVYVMSRK
;
A
#
# COMPACT_ATOMS: atom_id res chain seq x y z
N MET A 1 -9.68 -45.34 -25.72
CA MET A 1 -8.60 -44.49 -26.18
C MET A 1 -7.74 -44.07 -24.98
N ILE A 2 -7.34 -45.09 -24.24
CA ILE A 2 -6.50 -45.01 -23.02
C ILE A 2 -5.48 -46.11 -23.22
N LYS A 3 -4.35 -45.80 -23.90
CA LYS A 3 -3.14 -46.65 -24.03
C LYS A 3 -2.22 -45.97 -25.01
N LEU A 4 -1.51 -44.90 -24.58
CA LEU A 4 -0.34 -44.33 -25.29
C LEU A 4 0.25 -43.18 -24.48
N LEU A 5 0.65 -43.43 -23.24
CA LEU A 5 1.50 -42.52 -22.42
C LEU A 5 2.16 -43.32 -21.29
N LYS A 6 2.89 -44.34 -21.70
CA LYS A 6 3.84 -45.04 -20.85
C LYS A 6 4.99 -45.48 -21.77
N ASN A 7 6.00 -44.64 -21.95
CA ASN A 7 7.36 -44.97 -22.39
C ASN A 7 8.05 -43.67 -22.82
N TYR A 8 8.48 -42.86 -21.86
CA TYR A 8 9.59 -41.91 -21.99
C TYR A 8 10.04 -41.49 -20.59
N PHE A 9 10.44 -42.50 -19.80
CA PHE A 9 11.22 -42.29 -18.57
C PHE A 9 12.12 -43.51 -18.45
N LEU A 10 13.27 -43.47 -19.09
CA LEU A 10 14.47 -44.19 -18.71
C LEU A 10 15.54 -43.93 -19.77
N ALA A 11 16.42 -42.99 -19.52
CA ALA A 11 17.82 -42.95 -19.97
C ALA A 11 18.34 -41.55 -19.75
N ILE A 12 19.06 -41.37 -18.68
CA ILE A 12 20.39 -40.77 -18.59
C ILE A 12 20.73 -40.75 -17.09
N LEU A 13 21.37 -41.83 -16.74
CA LEU A 13 22.16 -42.00 -15.52
C LEU A 13 23.61 -42.12 -15.97
N LEU A 14 24.52 -41.57 -15.19
CA LEU A 14 25.97 -41.76 -15.20
C LEU A 14 26.81 -40.87 -16.15
N THR A 15 27.35 -39.76 -15.59
CA THR A 15 28.82 -39.65 -15.57
C THR A 15 29.24 -38.77 -14.36
N SER A 16 29.85 -39.44 -13.41
CA SER A 16 30.55 -38.88 -12.26
C SER A 16 31.85 -38.20 -12.73
N PHE A 17 32.10 -36.98 -12.22
CA PHE A 17 33.47 -36.52 -12.08
C PHE A 17 33.67 -35.96 -10.66
N VAL A 18 34.50 -36.66 -9.92
CA VAL A 18 35.08 -36.40 -8.62
C VAL A 18 36.21 -35.39 -8.81
N PHE A 19 36.25 -34.29 -8.07
CA PHE A 19 37.44 -33.55 -7.72
C PHE A 19 37.45 -33.21 -6.22
N PRO A 20 38.61 -33.27 -5.55
CA PRO A 20 38.71 -33.24 -4.09
C PRO A 20 38.80 -31.82 -3.50
N PRO A 21 38.61 -31.67 -2.17
CA PRO A 21 38.67 -30.40 -1.50
C PRO A 21 40.11 -29.98 -1.22
N ALA A 22 40.42 -28.73 -1.53
CA ALA A 22 41.65 -28.06 -1.06
C ALA A 22 41.30 -26.99 -0.07
N THR A 23 41.81 -27.19 1.13
CA THR A 23 42.00 -26.36 2.28
C THR A 23 42.52 -24.91 1.98
N PHE A 24 41.87 -23.92 2.57
CA PHE A 24 42.55 -22.70 2.99
C PHE A 24 42.02 -22.24 4.32
N ALA A 25 42.72 -22.54 5.37
CA ALA A 25 42.67 -21.89 6.66
C ALA A 25 43.88 -20.94 6.74
N GLN A 26 43.64 -19.84 7.45
CA GLN A 26 44.69 -18.96 8.02
C GLN A 26 44.85 -17.58 7.40
N ALA A 27 44.22 -16.63 8.08
CA ALA A 27 44.83 -15.38 8.52
C ALA A 27 43.88 -14.66 9.49
N LEU A 28 43.98 -15.03 10.75
CA LEU A 28 43.68 -14.15 11.89
C LEU A 28 44.96 -13.50 12.31
N ALA A 29 44.99 -12.23 12.50
CA ALA A 29 45.60 -11.42 13.55
C ALA A 29 46.09 -10.08 13.00
N ASP A 30 45.77 -9.14 13.77
CA ASP A 30 46.45 -7.93 14.14
C ASP A 30 45.85 -6.58 13.78
N SER A 31 45.58 -5.95 14.83
CA SER A 31 45.70 -4.55 15.27
C SER A 31 44.37 -3.81 15.35
N GLY A 32 44.00 -3.33 16.48
CA GLY A 32 44.66 -2.37 17.33
C GLY A 32 43.65 -1.25 17.60
N ALA A 33 43.22 -1.12 18.84
CA ALA A 33 42.40 -0.03 19.33
C ALA A 33 43.07 1.33 19.09
N SER A 34 42.33 2.32 18.60
CA SER A 34 42.59 3.73 18.93
C SER A 34 41.37 4.62 18.75
N SER A 35 41.06 5.24 19.88
CA SER A 35 40.54 6.59 20.14
C SER A 35 39.37 7.15 19.25
N ILE A 36 38.29 7.35 19.94
CA ILE A 36 37.19 8.23 19.61
C ILE A 36 37.67 9.68 19.53
N ALA A 37 37.62 10.26 18.35
CA ALA A 37 37.66 11.71 18.18
C ALA A 37 36.31 12.16 17.59
N ALA A 38 35.65 13.06 18.30
CA ALA A 38 34.48 13.75 17.83
C ALA A 38 34.80 14.58 16.58
N GLY A 39 34.30 14.12 15.43
CA GLY A 39 34.42 14.82 14.16
C GLY A 39 33.06 15.33 13.72
N ASN A 40 32.96 16.64 13.50
CA ASN A 40 31.85 17.32 12.87
C ASN A 40 31.39 16.58 11.61
N SER A 41 30.18 16.05 11.61
CA SER A 41 29.55 15.50 10.40
C SER A 41 29.10 16.64 9.51
N THR A 42 29.95 17.11 8.62
CA THR A 42 29.54 17.85 7.43
C THR A 42 28.78 16.88 6.53
N ARG A 43 27.50 17.15 6.25
CA ARG A 43 26.71 16.45 5.25
C ARG A 43 27.48 16.42 3.93
N PRO A 44 27.74 15.27 3.30
CA PRO A 44 28.42 15.25 2.01
C PRO A 44 27.55 15.97 0.97
N ALA A 45 28.18 16.60 0.00
CA ALA A 45 27.48 17.22 -1.13
C ALA A 45 26.69 16.16 -1.88
N PRO A 46 25.55 16.51 -2.52
CA PRO A 46 24.69 15.56 -3.25
C PRO A 46 25.45 14.72 -4.30
N SER A 47 26.49 15.29 -4.93
CA SER A 47 27.38 14.59 -5.85
C SER A 47 28.14 13.43 -5.20
N ASP A 48 28.64 13.64 -3.97
CA ASP A 48 29.47 12.67 -3.27
C ASP A 48 28.65 11.47 -2.75
N ALA A 49 27.38 11.72 -2.40
CA ALA A 49 26.44 10.67 -2.01
C ALA A 49 26.09 9.77 -3.20
N ILE A 50 25.88 10.36 -4.38
CA ILE A 50 25.61 9.64 -5.63
C ILE A 50 26.84 8.81 -6.04
N ASP A 51 28.04 9.35 -5.96
CA ASP A 51 29.26 8.64 -6.33
C ASP A 51 29.64 7.54 -5.33
N SER A 52 29.37 7.70 -4.04
CA SER A 52 29.55 6.65 -3.04
C SER A 52 28.54 5.51 -3.19
N PHE A 53 27.34 5.82 -3.63
CA PHE A 53 26.27 4.84 -3.92
C PHE A 53 26.64 3.99 -5.16
N THR A 54 27.12 4.65 -6.24
CA THR A 54 27.59 3.95 -7.46
C THR A 54 28.84 3.13 -7.24
N SER A 55 29.77 3.58 -6.41
CA SER A 55 31.01 2.84 -6.13
C SER A 55 30.79 1.57 -5.30
N ARG A 56 29.77 1.51 -4.45
CA ARG A 56 29.35 0.28 -3.73
C ARG A 56 28.80 -0.78 -4.67
N ILE A 57 28.04 -0.37 -5.70
CA ILE A 57 27.51 -1.29 -6.72
C ILE A 57 28.65 -1.89 -7.55
N ALA A 58 29.66 -1.10 -7.88
CA ALA A 58 30.81 -1.53 -8.66
C ALA A 58 31.68 -2.60 -7.96
N ALA A 59 31.67 -2.64 -6.65
CA ALA A 59 32.46 -3.60 -5.86
C ALA A 59 31.87 -5.03 -5.83
N GLU A 60 30.58 -5.21 -6.18
CA GLU A 60 29.89 -6.50 -6.08
C GLU A 60 29.87 -7.34 -7.38
N GLY A 61 30.43 -6.86 -8.48
CA GLY A 61 30.70 -7.67 -9.69
C GLY A 61 29.48 -8.06 -10.54
N TYR A 62 28.32 -7.42 -10.38
CA TYR A 62 27.10 -7.66 -11.16
C TYR A 62 26.89 -6.59 -12.23
N ASP A 63 26.65 -6.96 -13.46
CA ASP A 63 26.41 -6.05 -14.58
C ASP A 63 25.10 -5.20 -14.43
N ARG A 64 24.14 -5.66 -13.63
CA ARG A 64 22.85 -5.00 -13.39
C ARG A 64 22.29 -5.39 -12.03
N VAL A 65 22.17 -4.44 -11.12
CA VAL A 65 21.68 -4.67 -9.75
C VAL A 65 20.54 -3.72 -9.46
N TRP A 66 19.42 -4.29 -9.00
CA TRP A 66 18.31 -3.50 -8.45
C TRP A 66 18.56 -3.17 -6.99
N GLN A 67 18.50 -1.90 -6.65
CA GLN A 67 18.62 -1.42 -5.28
C GLN A 67 17.33 -0.72 -4.84
N MET A 68 16.93 -1.02 -3.64
CA MET A 68 15.82 -0.37 -2.96
C MET A 68 16.26 1.00 -2.44
N THR A 69 15.54 2.05 -2.78
CA THR A 69 15.94 3.43 -2.46
C THR A 69 15.01 4.12 -1.48
N GLY A 70 13.79 3.68 -1.31
CA GLY A 70 12.80 4.32 -0.42
C GLY A 70 11.51 4.69 -1.17
N PRO A 71 10.67 5.58 -0.66
CA PRO A 71 10.70 6.12 0.71
C PRO A 71 10.45 5.02 1.76
N PHE A 72 11.24 5.01 2.84
CA PHE A 72 11.20 3.98 3.86
C PHE A 72 9.95 4.06 4.75
N GLY A 73 9.53 2.89 5.30
CA GLY A 73 8.32 2.73 6.10
C GLY A 73 7.24 1.94 5.38
N GLY A 74 6.02 1.96 5.90
CA GLY A 74 4.86 1.25 5.36
C GLY A 74 4.18 0.35 6.39
N ASP A 75 3.46 -0.68 5.94
CA ASP A 75 2.58 -1.50 6.76
C ASP A 75 3.33 -2.68 7.42
N VAL A 76 3.37 -2.69 8.74
CA VAL A 76 3.90 -3.77 9.58
C VAL A 76 2.72 -4.49 10.24
N THR A 77 2.55 -5.77 9.94
CA THR A 77 1.43 -6.59 10.44
C THR A 77 1.81 -7.54 11.57
N ALA A 78 3.09 -7.91 11.67
CA ALA A 78 3.63 -8.78 12.71
C ALA A 78 5.03 -8.32 13.12
N MET A 79 5.37 -8.50 14.40
CA MET A 79 6.72 -8.29 14.94
C MET A 79 7.06 -9.34 15.97
N ALA A 80 8.33 -9.74 16.01
CA ALA A 80 8.88 -10.60 17.05
C ALA A 80 10.35 -10.27 17.32
N ILE A 81 10.77 -10.46 18.57
CA ILE A 81 12.17 -10.36 18.98
C ILE A 81 12.65 -11.77 19.30
N ASP A 82 13.86 -12.11 18.87
CA ASP A 82 14.48 -13.39 19.18
C ASP A 82 14.68 -13.53 20.70
N PRO A 83 14.09 -14.56 21.35
CA PRO A 83 14.22 -14.73 22.80
C PRO A 83 15.66 -14.98 23.27
N HIS A 84 16.58 -15.32 22.34
CA HIS A 84 17.99 -15.55 22.63
C HIS A 84 18.88 -14.33 22.34
N ASN A 85 18.36 -13.29 21.65
CA ASN A 85 19.12 -12.09 21.29
C ASN A 85 18.20 -10.87 21.08
N ALA A 86 18.19 -9.95 22.03
CA ALA A 86 17.38 -8.73 22.02
C ALA A 86 17.68 -7.75 20.88
N ASP A 87 18.80 -7.91 20.14
CA ASP A 87 19.12 -7.10 18.96
C ASP A 87 18.55 -7.70 17.67
N ARG A 88 18.08 -8.96 17.71
CA ARG A 88 17.47 -9.60 16.55
C ARG A 88 15.96 -9.42 16.57
N VAL A 89 15.50 -8.53 15.71
CA VAL A 89 14.09 -8.17 15.57
C VAL A 89 13.61 -8.52 14.16
N TRP A 90 12.43 -9.11 14.08
CA TRP A 90 11.81 -9.51 12.82
C TRP A 90 10.46 -8.85 12.66
N LEU A 91 10.10 -8.56 11.42
CA LEU A 91 8.79 -8.03 11.08
C LEU A 91 8.22 -8.69 9.81
N GLY A 92 6.89 -8.76 9.75
CA GLY A 92 6.12 -9.21 8.62
C GLY A 92 5.19 -8.12 8.11
N THR A 93 4.86 -8.17 6.83
CA THR A 93 4.10 -7.13 6.13
C THR A 93 2.79 -7.65 5.55
N SER A 94 1.93 -6.72 5.14
CA SER A 94 0.62 -7.02 4.52
C SER A 94 0.71 -7.58 3.09
N ASP A 95 1.90 -7.71 2.52
CA ASP A 95 2.14 -8.28 1.20
C ASP A 95 3.07 -9.52 1.21
N GLY A 96 3.28 -10.10 2.40
CA GLY A 96 4.00 -11.36 2.58
C GLY A 96 5.52 -11.23 2.67
N GLN A 97 6.05 -10.02 2.77
CA GLN A 97 7.48 -9.83 2.99
C GLN A 97 7.86 -9.99 4.45
N ILE A 98 9.08 -10.44 4.68
CA ILE A 98 9.69 -10.53 6.00
C ILE A 98 10.99 -9.72 5.99
N PHE A 99 11.20 -8.91 7.01
CA PHE A 99 12.43 -8.18 7.24
C PHE A 99 13.01 -8.57 8.60
N ARG A 100 14.33 -8.49 8.70
CA ARG A 100 15.07 -8.70 9.96
C ARG A 100 16.04 -7.56 10.23
N SER A 101 16.23 -7.24 11.49
CA SER A 101 17.29 -6.42 12.01
C SER A 101 18.19 -7.26 12.91
N ALA A 102 19.51 -7.00 12.90
CA ALA A 102 20.48 -7.64 13.78
C ALA A 102 21.13 -6.63 14.75
N ASP A 103 20.67 -5.38 14.70
CA ASP A 103 21.23 -4.23 15.45
C ASP A 103 20.16 -3.49 16.27
N GLY A 104 19.14 -4.25 16.66
CA GLY A 104 18.03 -3.74 17.48
C GLY A 104 17.14 -2.75 16.73
N GLY A 105 16.90 -2.96 15.43
CA GLY A 105 16.02 -2.14 14.62
C GLY A 105 16.69 -0.95 13.95
N ALA A 106 17.99 -0.72 14.12
CA ALA A 106 18.66 0.42 13.49
C ALA A 106 18.67 0.29 11.95
N ILE A 107 18.89 -0.92 11.43
CA ILE A 107 18.86 -1.22 10.00
C ILE A 107 18.07 -2.50 9.75
N TRP A 108 17.16 -2.46 8.81
CA TRP A 108 16.34 -3.59 8.38
C TRP A 108 16.87 -4.18 7.07
N LYS A 109 16.92 -5.50 6.99
CA LYS A 109 17.25 -6.24 5.78
C LYS A 109 16.12 -7.18 5.43
N ARG A 110 15.73 -7.20 4.17
CA ARG A 110 14.73 -8.14 3.69
C ARG A 110 15.28 -9.57 3.72
N VAL A 111 14.48 -10.49 4.21
CA VAL A 111 14.79 -11.94 4.17
C VAL A 111 14.58 -12.48 2.77
N ARG A 112 15.57 -13.15 2.20
CA ARG A 112 15.55 -13.73 0.84
C ARG A 112 15.90 -15.21 0.90
N PRO A 113 15.19 -16.05 0.16
CA PRO A 113 14.06 -15.80 -0.74
C PRO A 113 12.74 -15.52 -0.04
N GLY A 114 12.66 -15.60 1.30
CA GLY A 114 11.45 -15.41 2.07
C GLY A 114 10.36 -16.45 1.80
N ILE A 115 9.16 -16.18 2.25
CA ILE A 115 7.99 -16.99 1.93
C ILE A 115 7.57 -16.67 0.48
N LYS A 116 7.70 -17.64 -0.43
CA LYS A 116 7.39 -17.44 -1.86
C LYS A 116 5.88 -17.46 -2.12
N ALA A 117 5.16 -16.57 -1.47
CA ALA A 117 3.71 -16.52 -1.56
C ALA A 117 3.22 -15.07 -1.69
N PRO A 118 3.37 -14.43 -2.87
CA PRO A 118 2.83 -13.10 -3.09
C PRO A 118 1.31 -13.12 -2.98
N GLY A 119 0.75 -12.13 -2.30
CA GLY A 119 -0.70 -12.03 -2.06
C GLY A 119 -1.16 -12.52 -0.68
N PHE A 120 -0.23 -12.92 0.19
CA PHE A 120 -0.50 -13.23 1.59
C PHE A 120 -0.10 -12.06 2.51
N ILE A 121 -0.70 -12.03 3.69
CA ILE A 121 -0.33 -11.19 4.81
C ILE A 121 0.41 -12.05 5.81
N VAL A 122 1.58 -11.63 6.27
CA VAL A 122 2.26 -12.26 7.41
C VAL A 122 1.55 -11.80 8.69
N THR A 123 0.83 -12.68 9.33
CA THR A 123 0.04 -12.36 10.52
C THR A 123 0.77 -12.57 11.82
N ILE A 124 1.73 -13.48 11.84
CA ILE A 124 2.52 -13.86 13.01
C ILE A 124 3.93 -14.21 12.58
N ILE A 125 4.91 -13.78 13.37
CA ILE A 125 6.27 -14.33 13.40
C ILE A 125 6.48 -14.83 14.83
N LEU A 126 6.97 -16.07 14.97
CA LEU A 126 7.15 -16.72 16.25
C LEU A 126 8.49 -17.47 16.27
N PHE A 127 9.36 -17.14 17.21
CA PHE A 127 10.61 -17.86 17.42
C PHE A 127 10.39 -19.12 18.28
N ASP A 128 11.12 -20.18 17.98
CA ASP A 128 11.19 -21.32 18.89
C ASP A 128 11.90 -20.88 20.19
N ARG A 129 11.32 -21.28 21.34
CA ARG A 129 11.83 -20.83 22.65
C ARG A 129 13.12 -21.51 23.07
N GLU A 130 13.46 -22.67 22.48
CA GLU A 130 14.66 -23.45 22.84
C GLU A 130 15.69 -23.45 21.71
N LYS A 131 15.23 -23.53 20.46
CA LYS A 131 16.10 -23.69 19.29
C LYS A 131 16.36 -22.33 18.63
N SER A 132 17.54 -21.79 18.85
CA SER A 132 17.96 -20.60 18.12
C SER A 132 17.95 -20.87 16.60
N GLY A 133 17.50 -19.86 15.83
CA GLY A 133 17.40 -19.93 14.36
C GLY A 133 16.16 -20.67 13.82
N VAL A 134 15.32 -21.25 14.70
CA VAL A 134 14.02 -21.82 14.30
C VAL A 134 12.94 -20.77 14.45
N ILE A 135 12.25 -20.50 13.33
CA ILE A 135 11.26 -19.42 13.21
C ILE A 135 10.03 -19.96 12.50
N TYR A 136 8.85 -19.64 13.00
CA TYR A 136 7.57 -19.91 12.37
C TYR A 136 6.94 -18.62 11.87
N ALA A 137 6.24 -18.69 10.74
CA ALA A 137 5.44 -17.60 10.19
C ALA A 137 4.03 -18.08 9.83
N GLY A 138 3.03 -17.43 10.38
CA GLY A 138 1.64 -17.63 10.00
C GLY A 138 1.23 -16.64 8.91
N VAL A 139 0.50 -17.12 7.89
CA VAL A 139 0.03 -16.25 6.81
C VAL A 139 -1.44 -16.48 6.49
N LYS A 140 -2.09 -15.43 5.99
CA LYS A 140 -3.47 -15.43 5.50
C LYS A 140 -3.56 -14.73 4.13
N PRO A 141 -4.59 -15.03 3.31
CA PRO A 141 -4.82 -14.31 2.05
C PRO A 141 -5.06 -12.80 2.29
N ARG A 142 -4.57 -11.97 1.39
CA ARG A 142 -4.76 -10.52 1.44
C ARG A 142 -6.20 -10.10 1.10
N LEU A 143 -6.85 -10.80 0.18
CA LEU A 143 -8.25 -10.51 -0.21
C LEU A 143 -9.19 -11.36 0.63
N ASN A 144 -10.14 -10.70 1.28
CA ASN A 144 -11.26 -11.35 1.98
C ASN A 144 -12.36 -11.79 0.99
N LEU A 145 -12.01 -12.44 -0.11
CA LEU A 145 -13.04 -13.04 -0.95
C LEU A 145 -13.71 -14.15 -0.13
N ALA A 146 -15.02 -14.10 -0.03
CA ALA A 146 -15.82 -14.96 0.86
C ALA A 146 -15.64 -16.48 0.58
N GLU A 147 -15.02 -16.82 -0.53
CA GLU A 147 -14.77 -18.17 -1.03
C GLU A 147 -13.30 -18.59 -0.91
N GLU A 148 -12.39 -17.71 -0.47
CA GLU A 148 -10.97 -18.00 -0.33
C GLU A 148 -10.67 -18.69 1.00
N SER A 149 -11.30 -19.79 1.22
CA SER A 149 -10.91 -20.75 2.28
C SER A 149 -9.57 -21.44 2.00
N ASN A 150 -9.03 -21.34 0.80
CA ASN A 150 -7.91 -22.15 0.30
C ASN A 150 -6.62 -21.33 0.14
N GLY A 151 -6.26 -20.50 1.10
CA GLY A 151 -5.01 -19.74 1.03
C GLY A 151 -4.40 -19.47 2.40
N GLY A 152 -3.06 -19.47 2.46
CA GLY A 152 -2.29 -19.27 3.67
C GLY A 152 -1.70 -20.57 4.20
N GLY A 153 -1.17 -20.51 5.42
CA GLY A 153 -0.51 -21.65 6.06
C GLY A 153 0.38 -21.23 7.23
N VAL A 154 1.10 -22.20 7.75
CA VAL A 154 2.23 -21.98 8.64
C VAL A 154 3.50 -22.41 7.90
N PHE A 155 4.49 -21.54 7.92
CA PHE A 155 5.81 -21.78 7.37
C PHE A 155 6.83 -21.88 8.51
N ILE A 156 7.87 -22.69 8.31
CA ILE A 156 9.00 -22.82 9.24
C ILE A 156 10.30 -22.55 8.50
N SER A 157 11.20 -21.85 9.16
CA SER A 157 12.63 -21.82 8.85
C SER A 157 13.40 -22.47 9.99
N GLU A 158 14.40 -23.28 9.67
CA GLU A 158 15.29 -23.94 10.63
C GLU A 158 16.74 -23.43 10.50
N ASP A 159 16.96 -22.38 9.71
CA ASP A 159 18.25 -21.80 9.35
C ASP A 159 18.27 -20.27 9.39
N ASP A 160 17.61 -19.71 10.39
CA ASP A 160 17.56 -18.25 10.60
C ASP A 160 16.91 -17.46 9.46
N GLY A 161 15.90 -18.08 8.81
CA GLY A 161 15.13 -17.44 7.74
C GLY A 161 15.75 -17.52 6.36
N GLU A 162 16.88 -18.21 6.19
CA GLU A 162 17.50 -18.35 4.86
C GLU A 162 16.65 -19.22 3.95
N ASN A 163 16.03 -20.27 4.50
CA ASN A 163 15.08 -21.13 3.77
C ASN A 163 13.78 -21.30 4.55
N TRP A 164 12.67 -21.30 3.82
CA TRP A 164 11.33 -21.49 4.38
C TRP A 164 10.61 -22.66 3.70
N ARG A 165 9.99 -23.51 4.50
CA ARG A 165 9.10 -24.58 4.00
C ARG A 165 7.72 -24.46 4.63
N GLU A 166 6.70 -24.76 3.85
CA GLU A 166 5.32 -24.81 4.33
C GLU A 166 5.09 -26.09 5.14
N LEU A 167 4.41 -25.97 6.28
CA LEU A 167 3.99 -27.11 7.10
C LEU A 167 2.73 -27.74 6.50
N GLU A 168 2.81 -28.99 6.10
CA GLU A 168 1.80 -29.65 5.26
C GLU A 168 0.43 -29.72 5.92
N GLY A 169 0.35 -29.98 7.21
CA GLY A 169 -0.90 -30.03 7.99
C GLY A 169 -1.62 -28.68 8.07
N MET A 170 -0.92 -27.57 7.76
CA MET A 170 -1.47 -26.21 7.78
C MET A 170 -1.60 -25.57 6.40
N ARG A 171 -1.22 -26.28 5.33
CA ARG A 171 -1.32 -25.79 3.96
C ARG A 171 -2.74 -25.39 3.58
N GLY A 172 -2.87 -24.23 2.94
CA GLY A 172 -4.16 -23.71 2.47
C GLY A 172 -5.06 -23.15 3.56
N ARG A 173 -4.57 -22.96 4.81
CA ARG A 173 -5.36 -22.44 5.92
C ARG A 173 -5.04 -21.00 6.23
N SER A 174 -6.07 -20.17 6.35
CA SER A 174 -5.94 -18.74 6.70
C SER A 174 -5.59 -18.59 8.18
N VAL A 175 -4.31 -18.53 8.52
CA VAL A 175 -3.80 -18.45 9.89
C VAL A 175 -3.85 -17.01 10.40
N ARG A 176 -4.39 -16.80 11.60
CA ARG A 176 -4.53 -15.49 12.25
C ARG A 176 -3.81 -15.39 13.59
N GLY A 177 -3.55 -16.51 14.25
CA GLY A 177 -2.82 -16.59 15.51
C GLY A 177 -1.99 -17.86 15.55
N LEU A 178 -0.82 -17.80 16.20
CA LEU A 178 0.09 -18.93 16.39
C LEU A 178 0.85 -18.69 17.69
N VAL A 179 0.85 -19.66 18.61
CA VAL A 179 1.48 -19.53 19.91
C VAL A 179 2.18 -20.82 20.33
N HIS A 180 3.26 -20.70 21.09
CA HIS A 180 3.92 -21.80 21.81
C HIS A 180 3.27 -22.03 23.18
N ALA A 181 3.24 -23.29 23.62
CA ALA A 181 3.07 -23.58 25.03
C ALA A 181 4.33 -23.19 25.83
N ALA A 182 4.12 -22.52 26.98
CA ALA A 182 5.24 -21.99 27.76
C ALA A 182 6.17 -23.08 28.32
N LYS A 183 5.61 -24.25 28.70
CA LYS A 183 6.35 -25.35 29.31
C LYS A 183 6.76 -26.49 28.36
N ASP A 184 6.21 -26.55 27.20
CA ASP A 184 6.53 -27.57 26.18
C ASP A 184 6.67 -26.92 24.80
N PRO A 185 7.88 -26.64 24.36
CA PRO A 185 8.13 -26.01 23.08
C PRO A 185 7.80 -26.89 21.87
N ASN A 186 7.48 -28.17 22.07
CA ASN A 186 6.97 -29.04 21.00
C ASN A 186 5.50 -28.76 20.70
N VAL A 187 4.79 -28.11 21.65
CA VAL A 187 3.36 -27.83 21.53
C VAL A 187 3.14 -26.41 21.01
N LEU A 188 2.48 -26.32 19.85
CA LEU A 188 1.98 -25.06 19.30
C LEU A 188 0.47 -25.18 19.05
N ALA A 189 -0.21 -24.04 19.18
CA ALA A 189 -1.60 -23.92 18.76
C ALA A 189 -1.73 -22.81 17.68
N ALA A 190 -2.48 -23.11 16.65
CA ALA A 190 -2.77 -22.19 15.54
C ALA A 190 -4.27 -21.90 15.44
N ALA A 191 -4.63 -20.62 15.41
CA ALA A 191 -5.97 -20.17 15.07
C ALA A 191 -6.04 -19.94 13.56
N ALA A 192 -6.66 -20.88 12.85
CA ALA A 192 -7.01 -20.75 11.46
C ALA A 192 -8.50 -20.39 11.33
N ARG A 193 -8.90 -19.77 10.21
CA ARG A 193 -10.28 -19.34 9.99
C ARG A 193 -11.30 -20.50 10.16
N ASP A 194 -10.90 -21.70 9.76
CA ASP A 194 -11.72 -22.92 9.74
C ASP A 194 -11.62 -23.77 11.02
N GLY A 195 -10.70 -23.47 11.93
CA GLY A 195 -10.55 -24.24 13.16
C GLY A 195 -9.32 -23.86 13.98
N ILE A 196 -9.23 -24.46 15.17
CA ILE A 196 -8.01 -24.46 15.99
C ILE A 196 -7.28 -25.76 15.76
N TYR A 197 -5.98 -25.63 15.52
CA TYR A 197 -5.08 -26.73 15.24
C TYR A 197 -3.97 -26.78 16.28
N VAL A 198 -3.62 -27.97 16.76
CA VAL A 198 -2.54 -28.19 17.73
C VAL A 198 -1.54 -29.17 17.15
N THR A 199 -0.29 -28.90 17.36
CA THR A 199 0.83 -29.83 17.12
C THR A 199 1.49 -30.14 18.47
N LYS A 200 2.06 -31.36 18.59
CA LYS A 200 2.86 -31.81 19.74
C LYS A 200 4.28 -32.22 19.34
N ASP A 201 4.65 -31.91 18.11
CA ASP A 201 5.90 -32.30 17.45
C ASP A 201 6.55 -31.15 16.66
N ARG A 202 6.39 -29.90 17.12
CA ARG A 202 6.93 -28.69 16.49
C ARG A 202 6.44 -28.46 15.06
N GLY A 203 5.18 -28.89 14.80
CA GLY A 203 4.54 -28.63 13.50
C GLY A 203 4.72 -29.72 12.46
N GLN A 204 5.33 -30.89 12.79
CA GLN A 204 5.41 -32.01 11.83
C GLN A 204 4.02 -32.56 11.54
N THR A 205 3.20 -32.70 12.57
CA THR A 205 1.78 -33.08 12.46
C THR A 205 0.87 -32.09 13.15
N TRP A 206 -0.34 -31.89 12.60
CA TRP A 206 -1.33 -30.98 13.14
C TRP A 206 -2.67 -31.66 13.28
N GLU A 207 -3.29 -31.55 14.44
CA GLU A 207 -4.61 -32.05 14.75
C GLU A 207 -5.60 -30.88 14.90
N ARG A 208 -6.75 -30.96 14.24
CA ARG A 208 -7.84 -30.04 14.47
C ARG A 208 -8.60 -30.40 15.74
N ILE A 209 -8.59 -29.53 16.74
CA ILE A 209 -9.21 -29.77 18.03
C ILE A 209 -10.60 -29.15 18.19
N THR A 210 -11.10 -28.39 17.19
CA THR A 210 -12.45 -27.83 17.17
C THR A 210 -13.41 -28.68 16.36
N PRO A 211 -14.69 -28.81 16.77
CA PRO A 211 -15.70 -29.49 15.98
C PRO A 211 -15.83 -28.89 14.57
N ALA A 212 -16.11 -29.74 13.59
CA ALA A 212 -16.41 -29.29 12.25
C ALA A 212 -17.86 -28.76 12.23
N ASN A 213 -18.05 -27.58 11.61
CA ASN A 213 -19.38 -27.00 11.37
C ASN A 213 -20.19 -26.65 12.65
N ASP A 214 -19.51 -26.33 13.76
CA ASP A 214 -20.20 -25.80 14.92
C ASP A 214 -20.83 -24.44 14.60
N ALA A 215 -22.06 -24.23 15.05
CA ALA A 215 -22.81 -23.03 14.72
C ALA A 215 -22.26 -21.78 15.41
N GLU A 216 -21.64 -21.94 16.59
CA GLU A 216 -21.17 -20.84 17.43
C GLU A 216 -19.65 -20.78 17.53
N LEU A 217 -18.96 -21.91 17.61
CA LEU A 217 -17.50 -22.02 17.73
C LEU A 217 -16.86 -21.96 16.32
N LYS A 218 -16.81 -20.77 15.77
CA LYS A 218 -16.32 -20.49 14.41
C LYS A 218 -15.72 -19.09 14.28
N GLY A 219 -15.02 -18.84 13.18
CA GLY A 219 -14.48 -17.50 12.90
C GLY A 219 -13.37 -17.11 13.87
N PHE A 220 -12.35 -17.94 13.97
CA PHE A 220 -11.24 -17.76 14.93
C PHE A 220 -10.35 -16.60 14.55
N HIS A 221 -10.02 -15.74 15.54
CA HIS A 221 -9.15 -14.57 15.38
C HIS A 221 -7.86 -14.66 16.21
N SER A 222 -7.92 -15.24 17.39
CA SER A 222 -6.80 -15.31 18.33
C SER A 222 -6.81 -16.63 19.10
N VAL A 223 -5.64 -16.99 19.62
CA VAL A 223 -5.43 -18.19 20.44
C VAL A 223 -4.38 -17.91 21.50
N ALA A 224 -4.57 -18.47 22.71
CA ALA A 224 -3.58 -18.45 23.77
C ALA A 224 -3.60 -19.79 24.52
N ILE A 225 -2.42 -20.27 24.96
CA ILE A 225 -2.27 -21.49 25.77
C ILE A 225 -1.96 -21.07 27.19
N ASP A 226 -2.62 -21.69 28.17
CA ASP A 226 -2.33 -21.45 29.59
C ASP A 226 -0.88 -21.87 29.92
N PRO A 227 -0.06 -21.00 30.49
CA PRO A 227 1.34 -21.30 30.76
C PRO A 227 1.55 -22.50 31.70
N ARG A 228 0.53 -22.89 32.48
CA ARG A 228 0.59 -24.01 33.44
C ARG A 228 0.34 -25.37 32.82
N ASP A 229 -0.56 -25.41 31.78
CA ASP A 229 -1.03 -26.64 31.16
C ASP A 229 -1.30 -26.44 29.66
N PRO A 230 -0.58 -27.13 28.78
CA PRO A 230 -0.76 -27.02 27.36
C PRO A 230 -2.12 -27.51 26.81
N ASN A 231 -2.88 -28.25 27.63
CA ASN A 231 -4.23 -28.68 27.26
C ASN A 231 -5.29 -27.60 27.50
N VAL A 232 -4.95 -26.54 28.24
CA VAL A 232 -5.85 -25.42 28.51
C VAL A 232 -5.61 -24.33 27.45
N ILE A 233 -6.59 -24.20 26.56
CA ILE A 233 -6.48 -23.28 25.39
C ILE A 233 -7.67 -22.32 25.37
N TYR A 234 -7.36 -21.04 25.25
CA TYR A 234 -8.34 -19.97 25.04
C TYR A 234 -8.35 -19.56 23.58
N VAL A 235 -9.53 -19.31 23.03
CA VAL A 235 -9.68 -18.88 21.63
C VAL A 235 -10.63 -17.70 21.53
N GLY A 236 -10.23 -16.71 20.73
CA GLY A 236 -11.07 -15.61 20.34
C GLY A 236 -11.77 -15.90 19.03
N THR A 237 -13.09 -15.76 19.03
CA THR A 237 -13.91 -15.97 17.84
C THR A 237 -14.53 -14.66 17.35
N HIS A 238 -15.24 -14.75 16.24
CA HIS A 238 -16.09 -13.64 15.77
C HIS A 238 -17.16 -13.24 16.80
N HIS A 239 -17.50 -14.15 17.73
CA HIS A 239 -18.50 -13.90 18.76
C HIS A 239 -18.15 -14.62 20.07
N LEU A 240 -17.73 -13.85 21.08
CA LEU A 240 -17.30 -14.29 22.41
C LEU A 240 -16.02 -15.19 22.43
N PRO A 241 -15.33 -15.25 23.55
CA PRO A 241 -14.21 -16.17 23.74
C PRO A 241 -14.68 -17.55 24.17
N TRP A 242 -13.89 -18.56 23.79
CA TRP A 242 -14.10 -19.94 24.19
C TRP A 242 -12.85 -20.50 24.84
N LYS A 243 -13.03 -21.57 25.64
CA LYS A 243 -11.96 -22.25 26.39
C LYS A 243 -12.18 -23.74 26.32
N THR A 244 -11.11 -24.49 26.18
CA THR A 244 -11.01 -25.91 26.47
C THR A 244 -10.04 -26.12 27.65
N ALA A 245 -10.22 -27.18 28.44
CA ALA A 245 -9.30 -27.62 29.48
C ALA A 245 -8.74 -29.03 29.23
N ASP A 246 -9.04 -29.61 28.09
CA ASP A 246 -8.74 -31.00 27.72
C ASP A 246 -8.32 -31.13 26.24
N CYS A 247 -7.61 -30.12 25.73
CA CYS A 247 -7.11 -30.08 24.35
C CYS A 247 -8.22 -30.31 23.33
N GLY A 248 -9.41 -29.70 23.56
CA GLY A 248 -10.50 -29.66 22.59
C GLY A 248 -11.51 -30.78 22.66
N GLN A 249 -11.41 -31.70 23.60
CA GLN A 249 -12.44 -32.71 23.82
C GLN A 249 -13.75 -32.06 24.26
N ASN A 250 -13.67 -31.05 25.11
CA ASN A 250 -14.81 -30.26 25.53
C ASN A 250 -14.51 -28.78 25.39
N TRP A 251 -15.48 -28.02 24.83
CA TRP A 251 -15.41 -26.59 24.69
C TRP A 251 -16.51 -25.88 25.48
N ARG A 252 -16.15 -24.80 26.20
CA ARG A 252 -17.10 -23.94 26.86
C ARG A 252 -16.87 -22.47 26.52
N ARG A 253 -17.89 -21.65 26.59
CA ARG A 253 -17.71 -20.20 26.49
C ARG A 253 -16.86 -19.73 27.67
N ALA A 254 -15.79 -18.99 27.41
CA ALA A 254 -14.92 -18.39 28.41
C ALA A 254 -15.46 -17.05 28.90
N GLY A 255 -16.43 -16.46 28.20
CA GLY A 255 -17.08 -15.22 28.57
C GLY A 255 -18.56 -15.24 28.18
N SER A 256 -19.39 -14.64 29.02
CA SER A 256 -20.82 -14.46 28.80
C SER A 256 -21.30 -13.21 29.56
N LYS A 257 -22.55 -12.83 29.33
CA LYS A 257 -23.18 -11.71 30.02
C LYS A 257 -23.25 -11.95 31.55
N GLU A 258 -23.47 -13.20 31.95
CA GLU A 258 -23.56 -13.62 33.33
C GLU A 258 -22.17 -13.56 34.03
N THR A 259 -21.10 -13.72 33.26
CA THR A 259 -19.72 -13.61 33.77
C THR A 259 -19.18 -12.19 33.70
N GLY A 260 -19.97 -11.21 33.24
CA GLY A 260 -19.60 -9.80 33.15
C GLY A 260 -19.06 -9.34 31.78
N MET A 261 -19.10 -10.22 30.77
CA MET A 261 -18.74 -9.88 29.40
C MET A 261 -20.02 -9.56 28.62
N ILE A 262 -20.07 -8.36 28.01
CA ILE A 262 -21.16 -7.97 27.13
C ILE A 262 -21.15 -8.91 25.94
N ASP A 263 -22.28 -9.04 25.24
CA ASP A 263 -22.38 -9.80 24.00
C ASP A 263 -21.60 -9.05 22.89
N ASP A 264 -20.30 -9.39 22.76
CA ASP A 264 -19.33 -8.68 21.94
C ASP A 264 -18.80 -9.52 20.81
N SER A 265 -18.50 -8.85 19.68
CA SER A 265 -17.93 -9.46 18.49
C SER A 265 -16.41 -9.24 18.39
N ASP A 266 -15.74 -10.10 17.60
CA ASP A 266 -14.32 -10.04 17.23
C ASP A 266 -13.35 -9.95 18.40
N ILE A 267 -13.10 -11.08 19.05
CA ILE A 267 -12.03 -11.18 20.06
C ILE A 267 -10.69 -11.24 19.35
N MET A 268 -10.05 -10.07 19.18
CA MET A 268 -8.88 -9.90 18.33
C MET A 268 -7.58 -10.34 18.98
N ALA A 269 -7.44 -10.14 20.31
CA ALA A 269 -6.26 -10.52 21.08
C ALA A 269 -6.64 -11.15 22.41
N ILE A 270 -5.86 -12.15 22.81
CA ILE A 270 -5.90 -12.79 24.13
C ILE A 270 -4.49 -12.81 24.68
N HIS A 271 -4.31 -12.35 25.91
CA HIS A 271 -3.05 -12.40 26.63
C HIS A 271 -3.29 -13.03 28.00
N ILE A 272 -2.45 -14.00 28.36
CA ILE A 272 -2.43 -14.65 29.68
C ILE A 272 -1.13 -14.24 30.33
N ASP A 273 -1.21 -13.74 31.56
CA ASP A 273 -0.04 -13.38 32.37
C ASP A 273 0.78 -14.64 32.71
N GLU A 274 2.01 -14.72 32.22
CA GLU A 274 2.87 -15.88 32.47
C GLU A 274 3.26 -16.02 33.94
N SER A 275 3.31 -14.93 34.70
CA SER A 275 3.63 -14.91 36.13
C SER A 275 2.42 -15.27 37.01
N ASN A 276 1.22 -14.91 36.56
CA ASN A 276 -0.05 -15.23 37.22
C ASN A 276 -1.14 -15.57 36.19
N PRO A 277 -1.22 -16.81 35.73
CA PRO A 277 -2.14 -17.22 34.68
C PRO A 277 -3.64 -17.16 35.00
N ASP A 278 -4.00 -16.78 36.22
CA ASP A 278 -5.39 -16.42 36.54
C ASP A 278 -5.77 -15.04 35.98
N ILE A 279 -4.78 -14.21 35.61
CA ILE A 279 -4.97 -12.95 34.94
C ILE A 279 -5.02 -13.19 33.42
N VAL A 280 -6.16 -12.87 32.82
CA VAL A 280 -6.39 -12.97 31.40
C VAL A 280 -6.92 -11.63 30.87
N LEU A 281 -6.31 -11.13 29.80
CA LEU A 281 -6.75 -9.93 29.09
C LEU A 281 -7.29 -10.32 27.73
N MET A 282 -8.39 -9.73 27.31
CA MET A 282 -8.98 -9.94 25.99
C MET A 282 -9.43 -8.62 25.37
N SER A 283 -9.15 -8.43 24.08
CA SER A 283 -9.70 -7.32 23.32
C SER A 283 -10.93 -7.76 22.54
N ALA A 284 -11.98 -6.95 22.59
CA ALA A 284 -13.19 -7.09 21.82
C ALA A 284 -13.53 -5.78 21.11
N CYS A 285 -14.49 -5.78 20.19
CA CYS A 285 -14.93 -4.54 19.53
C CYS A 285 -15.40 -3.46 20.50
N SER A 286 -15.95 -3.82 21.66
CA SER A 286 -16.40 -2.87 22.67
C SER A 286 -15.31 -2.37 23.62
N GLY A 287 -14.12 -2.95 23.61
CA GLY A 287 -13.00 -2.60 24.47
C GLY A 287 -12.25 -3.80 25.04
N ILE A 288 -11.49 -3.56 26.11
CA ILE A 288 -10.65 -4.58 26.74
C ILE A 288 -11.36 -5.12 28.00
N TYR A 289 -11.30 -6.43 28.18
CA TYR A 289 -11.78 -7.15 29.35
C TYR A 289 -10.62 -7.80 30.12
N ARG A 290 -10.73 -7.80 31.43
CA ARG A 290 -9.77 -8.42 32.32
C ARG A 290 -10.47 -9.40 33.26
N SER A 291 -9.93 -10.61 33.37
CA SER A 291 -10.25 -11.61 34.38
C SER A 291 -9.07 -11.73 35.37
N VAL A 292 -9.35 -12.09 36.62
CA VAL A 292 -8.35 -12.40 37.65
C VAL A 292 -8.57 -13.78 38.28
N ASP A 293 -9.43 -14.57 37.65
CA ASP A 293 -9.88 -15.90 38.10
C ASP A 293 -9.97 -16.90 36.94
N ALA A 294 -9.00 -16.84 36.04
CA ALA A 294 -8.87 -17.73 34.86
C ALA A 294 -10.13 -17.80 33.99
N SER A 295 -10.77 -16.66 33.78
CA SER A 295 -11.98 -16.45 32.97
C SER A 295 -13.31 -16.82 33.67
N ALA A 296 -13.36 -16.99 34.98
CA ALA A 296 -14.62 -17.21 35.66
C ALA A 296 -15.48 -15.94 35.72
N LYS A 297 -14.85 -14.77 35.89
CA LYS A 297 -15.51 -13.46 35.85
C LYS A 297 -14.66 -12.46 35.04
N TRP A 298 -15.35 -11.51 34.40
CA TRP A 298 -14.74 -10.46 33.60
C TRP A 298 -15.13 -9.09 34.12
N SER A 299 -14.17 -8.18 34.05
CA SER A 299 -14.37 -6.76 34.29
C SER A 299 -13.93 -6.01 33.04
N LYS A 300 -14.82 -5.15 32.49
CA LYS A 300 -14.46 -4.28 31.39
C LYS A 300 -13.54 -3.18 31.89
N ILE A 301 -12.38 -3.05 31.25
CA ILE A 301 -11.44 -1.97 31.50
C ILE A 301 -12.03 -0.66 30.98
N GLN A 302 -12.00 0.40 31.81
CA GLN A 302 -12.43 1.74 31.47
C GLN A 302 -11.21 2.64 31.25
N GLY A 303 -11.40 3.82 30.65
CA GLY A 303 -10.33 4.83 30.49
C GLY A 303 -9.88 5.04 29.05
N ILE A 304 -10.09 4.08 28.14
CA ILE A 304 -9.87 4.29 26.69
C ILE A 304 -11.17 4.80 26.06
N PRO A 305 -11.16 5.93 25.32
CA PRO A 305 -12.34 6.45 24.64
C PRO A 305 -13.00 5.44 23.69
N TYR A 306 -14.31 5.55 23.49
CA TYR A 306 -15.03 4.58 22.64
C TYR A 306 -14.56 4.61 21.17
N THR A 307 -14.04 5.72 20.68
CA THR A 307 -13.46 5.86 19.36
C THR A 307 -12.18 5.03 19.18
N SER A 308 -11.43 4.85 20.24
CA SER A 308 -10.15 4.08 20.27
C SER A 308 -10.30 2.64 20.81
N ARG A 309 -11.51 2.11 20.88
CA ARG A 309 -11.76 0.78 21.54
C ARG A 309 -11.28 -0.42 20.71
N ARG A 310 -11.20 -0.28 19.39
CA ARG A 310 -10.77 -1.38 18.53
C ARG A 310 -9.27 -1.63 18.74
N THR A 311 -8.98 -2.59 19.61
CA THR A 311 -7.64 -2.95 20.05
C THR A 311 -7.15 -4.15 19.26
N HIS A 312 -6.08 -3.98 18.49
CA HIS A 312 -5.51 -5.03 17.67
C HIS A 312 -4.58 -5.94 18.47
N VAL A 313 -3.84 -5.36 19.43
CA VAL A 313 -2.86 -6.07 20.24
C VAL A 313 -2.90 -5.59 21.67
N ILE A 314 -2.81 -6.53 22.61
CA ILE A 314 -2.58 -6.30 24.03
C ILE A 314 -1.24 -6.93 24.37
N TYR A 315 -0.39 -6.19 25.08
CA TYR A 315 0.91 -6.66 25.49
C TYR A 315 1.17 -6.26 26.95
N GLN A 316 1.51 -7.21 27.78
CA GLN A 316 1.92 -6.98 29.16
C GLN A 316 3.44 -6.83 29.24
N HIS A 317 3.91 -5.85 29.96
CA HIS A 317 5.34 -5.61 30.11
C HIS A 317 6.04 -6.83 30.76
N PRO A 318 7.13 -7.36 30.20
CA PRO A 318 7.69 -8.65 30.60
C PRO A 318 8.25 -8.68 32.04
N THR A 319 8.66 -7.53 32.59
CA THR A 319 9.24 -7.41 33.94
C THR A 319 8.41 -6.57 34.91
N LYS A 320 7.34 -5.91 34.44
CA LYS A 320 6.42 -5.06 35.21
C LYS A 320 4.98 -5.44 34.84
N PRO A 321 4.41 -6.53 35.43
CA PRO A 321 3.10 -7.04 34.99
C PRO A 321 1.94 -6.06 35.17
N GLU A 322 2.09 -5.04 36.03
CA GLU A 322 1.13 -3.94 36.18
C GLU A 322 1.09 -3.01 34.98
N VAL A 323 2.10 -3.02 34.10
CA VAL A 323 2.18 -2.19 32.90
C VAL A 323 1.60 -2.93 31.72
N ILE A 324 0.56 -2.36 31.10
CA ILE A 324 -0.16 -2.95 29.96
C ILE A 324 -0.17 -1.97 28.80
N PHE A 325 0.23 -2.45 27.64
CA PHE A 325 0.14 -1.72 26.36
C PHE A 325 -1.07 -2.20 25.56
N ALA A 326 -1.82 -1.28 24.99
CA ALA A 326 -2.93 -1.54 24.09
C ALA A 326 -2.73 -0.81 22.76
N GLY A 327 -2.43 -1.56 21.72
CA GLY A 327 -2.32 -1.06 20.35
C GLY A 327 -3.68 -1.00 19.68
N THR A 328 -4.13 0.21 19.34
CA THR A 328 -5.48 0.46 18.84
C THR A 328 -5.46 1.09 17.44
N THR A 329 -6.65 1.24 16.86
CA THR A 329 -6.84 2.01 15.61
C THR A 329 -6.61 3.52 15.76
N GLU A 330 -6.47 4.03 16.99
CA GLU A 330 -6.23 5.44 17.32
C GLU A 330 -5.06 5.62 18.30
N GLY A 331 -3.95 4.96 18.03
CA GLY A 331 -2.70 5.09 18.78
C GLY A 331 -2.46 3.98 19.78
N LEU A 332 -1.32 4.13 20.46
CA LEU A 332 -0.92 3.29 21.58
C LEU A 332 -1.46 3.88 22.87
N TRP A 333 -2.03 3.04 23.71
CA TRP A 333 -2.42 3.35 25.07
C TRP A 333 -1.59 2.55 26.06
N LEU A 334 -1.19 3.19 27.14
CA LEU A 334 -0.40 2.61 28.23
C LEU A 334 -1.15 2.77 29.55
N SER A 335 -1.25 1.70 30.32
CA SER A 335 -1.65 1.70 31.72
C SER A 335 -0.46 1.28 32.59
N THR A 336 -0.23 1.94 33.70
CA THR A 336 0.79 1.59 34.69
C THR A 336 0.19 1.03 36.00
N ASP A 337 -1.11 0.70 36.01
CA ASP A 337 -1.84 0.19 37.17
C ASP A 337 -2.84 -0.90 36.73
N ASN A 338 -2.34 -1.97 36.11
CA ASN A 338 -3.13 -3.16 35.76
C ASN A 338 -4.40 -2.86 34.95
N GLY A 339 -4.41 -1.80 34.18
CA GLY A 339 -5.55 -1.41 33.34
C GLY A 339 -6.72 -0.82 34.11
N LYS A 340 -6.53 -0.33 35.35
CA LYS A 340 -7.59 0.35 36.10
C LYS A 340 -8.14 1.58 35.36
N PRO A 341 -9.39 1.97 35.60
CA PRO A 341 -9.91 3.26 35.13
C PRO A 341 -8.96 4.38 35.52
N ASP A 342 -8.87 5.41 34.66
CA ASP A 342 -8.02 6.59 34.83
C ASP A 342 -6.49 6.35 34.84
N SER A 343 -6.04 5.10 34.71
CA SER A 343 -4.61 4.74 34.57
C SER A 343 -4.14 4.76 33.10
N TRP A 344 -5.05 4.87 32.14
CA TRP A 344 -4.74 4.83 30.73
C TRP A 344 -4.35 6.20 30.19
N ARG A 345 -3.20 6.28 29.54
CA ARG A 345 -2.78 7.46 28.80
C ARG A 345 -2.37 7.08 27.37
N ARG A 346 -2.67 7.95 26.42
CA ARG A 346 -2.27 7.75 25.03
C ARG A 346 -0.83 8.22 24.85
N MET A 347 0.00 7.33 24.27
CA MET A 347 1.44 7.54 24.10
C MET A 347 1.81 8.02 22.70
N THR A 348 0.94 7.81 21.72
CA THR A 348 1.21 8.18 20.32
C THR A 348 0.07 9.00 19.70
N SER A 349 0.26 9.50 18.49
CA SER A 349 -0.79 10.21 17.75
C SER A 349 -2.03 9.33 17.53
N VAL A 350 -3.23 9.94 17.56
CA VAL A 350 -4.51 9.31 17.20
C VAL A 350 -4.55 8.80 15.76
N ARG A 351 -3.64 9.28 14.90
CA ARG A 351 -3.59 8.89 13.49
C ARG A 351 -2.84 7.60 13.24
N LEU A 352 -2.14 7.09 14.26
CA LEU A 352 -1.39 5.84 14.17
C LEU A 352 -2.30 4.65 14.48
N VAL A 353 -2.24 3.63 13.64
CA VAL A 353 -2.84 2.32 13.91
C VAL A 353 -1.71 1.39 14.33
N ILE A 354 -1.81 0.81 15.51
CA ILE A 354 -0.80 -0.07 16.07
C ILE A 354 -1.24 -1.52 15.86
N ASN A 355 -0.48 -2.27 15.06
CA ASN A 355 -0.75 -3.66 14.71
C ASN A 355 0.05 -4.67 15.54
N ALA A 356 1.27 -4.30 15.98
CA ALA A 356 2.15 -5.19 16.71
C ALA A 356 2.94 -4.42 17.78
N ILE A 357 3.26 -5.12 18.88
CA ILE A 357 4.11 -4.62 19.98
C ILE A 357 5.09 -5.73 20.32
N ALA A 358 6.37 -5.38 20.51
CA ALA A 358 7.40 -6.32 20.90
C ALA A 358 8.36 -5.68 21.93
N ILE A 359 8.62 -6.40 23.03
CA ILE A 359 9.53 -5.99 24.12
C ILE A 359 10.33 -7.21 24.53
N HIS A 360 11.67 -7.09 24.62
CA HIS A 360 12.51 -8.16 25.13
C HIS A 360 12.70 -8.03 26.65
N PRO A 361 12.61 -9.12 27.42
CA PRO A 361 12.72 -9.06 28.88
C PRO A 361 14.09 -8.53 29.35
N ASP A 362 15.18 -8.78 28.61
CA ASP A 362 16.52 -8.25 28.96
C ASP A 362 16.70 -6.78 28.61
N ARG A 363 15.80 -6.19 27.80
CA ARG A 363 15.79 -4.76 27.44
C ARG A 363 14.36 -4.21 27.56
N PRO A 364 13.80 -4.20 28.76
CA PRO A 364 12.39 -3.88 28.96
C PRO A 364 12.03 -2.42 28.63
N ASP A 365 13.00 -1.50 28.64
CA ASP A 365 12.79 -0.10 28.28
C ASP A 365 12.74 0.10 26.76
N ARG A 366 13.11 -0.93 25.98
CA ARG A 366 13.07 -0.87 24.52
C ARG A 366 11.79 -1.48 23.97
N VAL A 367 10.88 -0.61 23.48
CA VAL A 367 9.56 -0.99 22.99
C VAL A 367 9.49 -0.75 21.49
N PHE A 368 9.17 -1.80 20.72
CA PHE A 368 8.92 -1.72 19.29
C PHE A 368 7.42 -1.71 19.00
N LEU A 369 6.99 -0.83 18.08
CA LEU A 369 5.65 -0.78 17.55
C LEU A 369 5.67 -1.02 16.05
N GLY A 370 4.89 -1.99 15.58
CA GLY A 370 4.55 -2.16 14.18
C GLY A 370 3.26 -1.43 13.85
N THR A 371 3.29 -0.54 12.87
CA THR A 371 2.15 0.31 12.50
C THR A 371 1.60 -0.04 11.12
N GLU A 372 0.37 0.43 10.81
CA GLU A 372 -0.29 0.15 9.52
C GLU A 372 0.40 0.89 8.35
N ASP A 373 0.89 2.11 8.57
CA ASP A 373 1.37 2.96 7.49
C ASP A 373 2.66 3.75 7.80
N ASN A 374 3.13 3.68 9.05
CA ASN A 374 4.28 4.46 9.53
C ASN A 374 5.55 3.60 9.74
N GLY A 375 5.46 2.32 9.43
CA GLY A 375 6.55 1.37 9.64
C GLY A 375 6.74 1.01 11.11
N VAL A 376 8.01 0.96 11.50
CA VAL A 376 8.45 0.64 12.86
C VAL A 376 8.71 1.92 13.63
N LEU A 377 8.14 2.02 14.81
CA LEU A 377 8.51 3.01 15.81
C LEU A 377 9.21 2.32 16.97
N VAL A 378 10.25 2.93 17.53
CA VAL A 378 11.00 2.42 18.66
C VAL A 378 11.03 3.44 19.79
N SER A 379 10.81 2.95 21.00
CA SER A 379 11.06 3.65 22.25
C SER A 379 12.32 3.06 22.90
N ASN A 380 13.11 3.88 23.58
CA ASN A 380 14.24 3.47 24.42
C ASN A 380 14.03 3.93 25.87
N ASP A 381 12.84 4.40 26.24
CA ASP A 381 12.48 4.97 27.52
C ASP A 381 11.23 4.31 28.15
N GLY A 382 10.96 3.05 27.78
CA GLY A 382 9.82 2.30 28.32
C GLY A 382 8.46 2.66 27.73
N GLY A 383 8.44 3.35 26.57
CA GLY A 383 7.21 3.73 25.86
C GLY A 383 6.77 5.17 26.10
N GLU A 384 7.62 6.00 26.73
CA GLU A 384 7.30 7.42 26.97
C GLU A 384 7.42 8.27 25.68
N SER A 385 8.43 7.99 24.85
CA SER A 385 8.62 8.61 23.53
C SER A 385 8.94 7.59 22.46
N TYR A 386 8.64 7.93 21.21
CA TYR A 386 8.84 7.06 20.06
C TYR A 386 9.47 7.80 18.90
N GLU A 387 10.42 7.17 18.23
CA GLU A 387 11.04 7.64 17.01
C GLU A 387 10.94 6.58 15.89
N ALA A 388 10.98 7.03 14.63
CA ALA A 388 10.89 6.13 13.48
C ALA A 388 12.19 5.32 13.32
N SER A 389 12.04 4.01 13.08
CA SER A 389 13.13 3.05 12.91
C SER A 389 12.94 2.26 11.61
N ASN A 390 13.01 2.93 10.46
CA ASN A 390 12.64 2.40 9.16
C ASN A 390 13.80 2.22 8.18
N ALA A 391 15.04 2.51 8.56
CA ALA A 391 16.17 2.41 7.64
C ALA A 391 16.30 0.99 7.05
N GLY A 392 16.20 0.89 5.72
CA GLY A 392 16.20 -0.39 5.00
C GLY A 392 14.87 -1.17 4.99
N PHE A 393 13.83 -0.69 5.69
CA PHE A 393 12.48 -1.26 5.61
C PHE A 393 11.59 -0.45 4.68
N ILE A 394 10.92 -1.12 3.77
CA ILE A 394 9.97 -0.49 2.86
C ILE A 394 8.82 -1.43 2.49
N ASN A 395 7.61 -0.94 2.66
CA ASN A 395 6.37 -1.59 2.22
C ASN A 395 5.37 -0.53 1.70
N ARG A 396 5.85 0.41 0.88
CA ARG A 396 5.03 1.47 0.31
C ARG A 396 4.62 1.14 -1.11
N GLN A 397 3.39 1.50 -1.46
CA GLN A 397 2.85 1.36 -2.81
C GLN A 397 3.16 2.61 -3.61
N VAL A 398 4.18 2.55 -4.47
CA VAL A 398 4.57 3.66 -5.34
C VAL A 398 3.91 3.50 -6.71
N ARG A 399 2.92 4.34 -6.97
CA ARG A 399 2.14 4.29 -8.21
C ARG A 399 2.79 5.05 -9.35
N ALA A 400 3.44 6.17 -9.06
CA ALA A 400 4.09 7.03 -10.04
C ALA A 400 5.53 7.35 -9.60
N VAL A 401 6.45 7.34 -10.55
CA VAL A 401 7.81 7.85 -10.39
C VAL A 401 8.08 8.84 -11.51
N LEU A 402 8.74 9.95 -11.19
CA LEU A 402 9.16 10.97 -12.14
C LEU A 402 10.59 11.38 -11.80
N ALA A 403 11.50 11.30 -12.76
CA ALA A 403 12.83 11.89 -12.65
C ALA A 403 12.78 13.33 -13.19
N ASP A 404 13.32 14.29 -12.41
CA ASP A 404 13.34 15.70 -12.82
C ASP A 404 14.21 15.89 -14.06
N ARG A 405 13.75 16.69 -15.02
CA ARG A 405 14.45 16.91 -16.28
C ARG A 405 15.52 18.01 -16.21
N GLN A 406 15.53 18.82 -15.15
CA GLN A 406 16.48 19.92 -14.95
C GLN A 406 17.44 19.67 -13.79
N GLU A 407 16.96 19.02 -12.73
CA GLU A 407 17.72 18.85 -11.50
C GLU A 407 18.21 17.42 -11.37
N ARG A 408 19.51 17.24 -11.58
CA ARG A 408 20.14 15.92 -11.44
C ARG A 408 19.95 15.35 -10.04
N GLY A 409 19.50 14.09 -9.98
CA GLY A 409 19.25 13.39 -8.72
C GLY A 409 17.92 13.70 -8.06
N ARG A 410 17.11 14.63 -8.60
CA ARG A 410 15.77 14.87 -8.08
C ARG A 410 14.79 13.88 -8.65
N ILE A 411 14.14 13.13 -7.76
CA ILE A 411 13.16 12.10 -8.08
C ILE A 411 11.90 12.34 -7.27
N TYR A 412 10.74 12.19 -7.90
CA TYR A 412 9.44 12.27 -7.25
C TYR A 412 8.80 10.89 -7.20
N ALA A 413 8.18 10.54 -6.08
CA ALA A 413 7.47 9.28 -5.90
C ALA A 413 6.05 9.53 -5.36
N GLY A 414 5.05 9.13 -6.14
CA GLY A 414 3.65 9.17 -5.75
C GLY A 414 3.26 7.89 -5.02
N VAL A 415 2.96 8.00 -3.73
CA VAL A 415 2.58 6.91 -2.82
C VAL A 415 1.08 6.91 -2.63
N ILE A 416 0.47 5.72 -2.64
CA ILE A 416 -0.97 5.52 -2.45
C ILE A 416 -1.22 4.58 -1.26
N PHE A 417 -2.42 4.71 -0.66
CA PHE A 417 -2.94 3.89 0.45
C PHE A 417 -2.18 3.97 1.77
N ASP A 418 -1.32 4.97 1.96
CA ASP A 418 -0.56 5.18 3.21
C ASP A 418 -1.09 6.35 4.06
N ARG A 419 -2.34 6.74 3.90
CA ARG A 419 -3.01 7.80 4.68
C ARG A 419 -2.15 9.08 4.80
N VAL A 420 -1.89 9.54 6.03
CA VAL A 420 -1.08 10.76 6.29
C VAL A 420 0.40 10.59 5.97
N ASN A 421 0.88 9.36 5.86
CA ASN A 421 2.28 9.03 5.59
C ASN A 421 2.52 8.68 4.11
N GLY A 422 1.47 8.70 3.28
CA GLY A 422 1.52 8.56 1.83
C GLY A 422 1.69 9.89 1.10
N GLY A 423 1.22 9.96 -0.14
CA GLY A 423 1.25 11.15 -0.97
C GLY A 423 2.52 11.31 -1.78
N LEU A 424 3.04 12.52 -1.90
CA LEU A 424 4.24 12.78 -2.66
C LEU A 424 5.49 12.77 -1.79
N PHE A 425 6.51 12.07 -2.27
CA PHE A 425 7.87 12.12 -1.73
C PHE A 425 8.83 12.65 -2.79
N VAL A 426 9.83 13.41 -2.34
CA VAL A 426 10.88 13.96 -3.18
C VAL A 426 12.23 13.52 -2.62
N SER A 427 13.09 13.04 -3.50
CA SER A 427 14.51 12.82 -3.25
C SER A 427 15.29 13.86 -4.04
N GLU A 428 16.37 14.40 -3.47
CA GLU A 428 17.30 15.33 -4.14
C GLU A 428 18.68 14.69 -4.39
N ASP A 429 18.85 13.42 -4.03
CA ASP A 429 20.12 12.69 -4.03
C ASP A 429 20.05 11.33 -4.74
N GLY A 430 19.18 11.22 -5.76
CA GLY A 430 19.05 10.01 -6.58
C GLY A 430 18.35 8.85 -5.88
N GLY A 431 17.57 9.14 -4.85
CA GLY A 431 16.80 8.16 -4.11
C GLY A 431 17.42 7.72 -2.78
N VAL A 432 18.59 8.27 -2.40
CA VAL A 432 19.25 7.89 -1.14
C VAL A 432 18.45 8.34 0.08
N THR A 433 17.96 9.58 0.04
CA THR A 433 17.04 10.11 1.06
C THR A 433 15.75 10.64 0.44
N TRP A 434 14.65 10.58 1.19
CA TRP A 434 13.33 10.99 0.75
C TRP A 434 12.66 11.88 1.78
N GLN A 435 11.99 12.91 1.31
CA GLN A 435 11.19 13.82 2.12
C GLN A 435 9.75 13.87 1.59
N GLN A 436 8.77 13.82 2.48
CA GLN A 436 7.37 14.01 2.12
C GLN A 436 7.13 15.48 1.73
N SER A 437 6.49 15.71 0.59
CA SER A 437 6.21 17.04 0.05
C SER A 437 4.72 17.23 -0.22
N MET A 438 3.96 17.58 0.82
CA MET A 438 2.50 17.69 0.82
C MET A 438 1.99 19.08 1.20
N ASN A 439 2.88 20.09 1.29
CA ASN A 439 2.48 21.44 1.71
C ASN A 439 1.47 22.04 0.71
N GLY A 440 0.27 22.40 1.21
CA GLY A 440 -0.85 22.88 0.39
C GLY A 440 -1.70 21.76 -0.25
N MET A 441 -1.21 20.52 -0.34
CA MET A 441 -1.96 19.40 -0.91
C MET A 441 -2.89 18.70 0.11
N GLY A 442 -2.49 18.68 1.38
CA GLY A 442 -3.14 17.92 2.44
C GLY A 442 -2.96 16.41 2.23
N VAL A 443 -3.69 15.59 2.98
CA VAL A 443 -3.61 14.13 2.88
C VAL A 443 -4.24 13.65 1.58
N ARG A 444 -3.43 13.11 0.66
CA ARG A 444 -3.85 12.64 -0.67
C ARG A 444 -3.02 11.43 -1.10
N ASP A 445 -3.66 10.52 -1.83
CA ASP A 445 -2.96 9.52 -2.64
C ASP A 445 -2.51 10.17 -3.95
N VAL A 446 -1.27 9.97 -4.37
CA VAL A 446 -0.73 10.49 -5.63
C VAL A 446 -0.60 9.37 -6.65
N HIS A 447 -1.45 9.43 -7.68
CA HIS A 447 -1.58 8.37 -8.69
C HIS A 447 -0.79 8.62 -9.98
N SER A 448 -0.54 9.89 -10.32
CA SER A 448 0.18 10.29 -11.52
C SER A 448 0.96 11.57 -11.31
N LEU A 449 2.06 11.70 -12.02
CA LEU A 449 2.96 12.85 -11.99
C LEU A 449 3.30 13.28 -13.41
N TYR A 450 3.38 14.58 -13.63
CA TYR A 450 3.84 15.15 -14.90
C TYR A 450 4.63 16.43 -14.62
N GLN A 451 5.81 16.57 -15.25
CA GLN A 451 6.62 17.77 -15.24
C GLN A 451 6.41 18.55 -16.55
N SER A 452 6.10 19.82 -16.44
CA SER A 452 5.90 20.68 -17.60
C SER A 452 7.18 20.80 -18.43
N GLU A 453 7.05 20.69 -19.75
CA GLU A 453 8.17 20.91 -20.69
C GLU A 453 8.47 22.40 -20.86
N LEU A 454 7.44 23.25 -20.73
CA LEU A 454 7.57 24.70 -20.88
C LEU A 454 8.19 25.37 -19.65
N ASN A 455 7.87 24.88 -18.46
CA ASN A 455 8.43 25.34 -17.20
C ASN A 455 8.72 24.13 -16.33
N PRO A 456 9.93 23.58 -16.37
CA PRO A 456 10.27 22.39 -15.60
C PRO A 456 10.18 22.52 -14.08
N ALA A 457 10.12 23.75 -13.53
CA ALA A 457 9.77 23.97 -12.13
C ALA A 457 8.30 23.60 -11.82
N THR A 458 7.45 23.54 -12.87
CA THR A 458 6.03 23.21 -12.72
C THR A 458 5.83 21.71 -12.79
N ILE A 459 5.32 21.15 -11.67
CA ILE A 459 4.96 19.75 -11.53
C ILE A 459 3.45 19.64 -11.30
N TYR A 460 2.82 18.69 -11.97
CA TYR A 460 1.42 18.33 -11.74
C TYR A 460 1.32 16.98 -11.05
N ALA A 461 0.44 16.89 -10.05
CA ALA A 461 0.14 15.67 -9.32
C ALA A 461 -1.35 15.33 -9.42
N GLY A 462 -1.65 14.20 -10.06
CA GLY A 462 -3.00 13.64 -10.10
C GLY A 462 -3.26 12.83 -8.84
N THR A 463 -4.28 13.24 -8.10
CA THR A 463 -4.57 12.67 -6.77
C THR A 463 -5.92 11.96 -6.72
N ASN A 464 -6.22 11.32 -5.59
CA ASN A 464 -7.55 10.75 -5.32
C ASN A 464 -8.68 11.82 -5.23
N HIS A 465 -8.33 13.12 -5.17
CA HIS A 465 -9.30 14.23 -5.14
C HIS A 465 -8.79 15.40 -6.00
N GLY A 466 -8.78 15.21 -7.32
CA GLY A 466 -8.45 16.25 -8.28
C GLY A 466 -6.96 16.35 -8.61
N LEU A 467 -6.66 17.42 -9.33
CA LEU A 467 -5.32 17.76 -9.84
C LEU A 467 -4.70 18.85 -8.97
N PHE A 468 -3.42 18.70 -8.65
CA PHE A 468 -2.62 19.70 -7.95
C PHE A 468 -1.45 20.13 -8.84
N ARG A 469 -1.03 21.38 -8.67
CA ARG A 469 0.09 22.01 -9.36
C ARG A 469 1.06 22.59 -8.35
N SER A 470 2.34 22.42 -8.60
CA SER A 470 3.45 23.12 -7.95
C SER A 470 4.22 23.89 -9.00
N ASP A 471 4.68 25.11 -8.71
CA ASP A 471 5.54 25.92 -9.58
C ASP A 471 6.96 26.09 -9.00
N ASP A 472 7.32 25.29 -7.98
CA ASP A 472 8.56 25.39 -7.23
C ASP A 472 9.20 24.01 -6.99
N HIS A 473 9.17 23.14 -8.01
CA HIS A 473 9.71 21.78 -7.98
C HIS A 473 9.10 20.90 -6.88
N GLY A 474 7.79 21.03 -6.65
CA GLY A 474 7.06 20.18 -5.72
C GLY A 474 7.16 20.60 -4.25
N ARG A 475 7.69 21.78 -3.90
CA ARG A 475 7.78 22.23 -2.50
C ARG A 475 6.43 22.69 -1.95
N ASN A 476 5.68 23.41 -2.76
CA ASN A 476 4.33 23.90 -2.42
C ASN A 476 3.33 23.54 -3.49
N TRP A 477 2.11 23.20 -3.09
CA TRP A 477 1.07 22.70 -3.97
C TRP A 477 -0.22 23.53 -3.87
N ALA A 478 -0.83 23.78 -5.01
CA ALA A 478 -2.15 24.40 -5.11
C ALA A 478 -3.09 23.47 -5.90
N ALA A 479 -4.34 23.37 -5.47
CA ALA A 479 -5.37 22.68 -6.26
C ALA A 479 -5.64 23.44 -7.55
N VAL A 480 -5.64 22.73 -8.68
CA VAL A 480 -6.03 23.29 -9.98
C VAL A 480 -7.54 23.45 -10.01
N LYS A 481 -8.01 24.68 -10.00
CA LYS A 481 -9.43 25.06 -9.99
C LYS A 481 -9.72 26.05 -11.11
N LYS A 482 -10.96 26.03 -11.59
CA LYS A 482 -11.46 27.06 -12.49
C LYS A 482 -11.54 28.39 -11.77
N GLU A 483 -10.90 29.43 -12.28
CA GLU A 483 -10.93 30.78 -11.72
C GLU A 483 -12.35 31.35 -11.72
N THR A 484 -12.76 31.87 -10.59
CA THR A 484 -14.00 32.62 -10.51
C THR A 484 -13.83 34.07 -11.02
N PRO A 485 -14.90 34.74 -11.48
CA PRO A 485 -14.81 36.14 -11.91
C PRO A 485 -14.27 37.11 -10.84
N GLU A 486 -14.45 36.79 -9.56
CA GLU A 486 -13.96 37.58 -8.43
C GLU A 486 -12.44 37.43 -8.25
N GLU A 487 -11.89 36.24 -8.45
CA GLU A 487 -10.44 35.98 -8.37
C GLU A 487 -9.69 36.68 -9.52
N LYS A 488 -10.26 36.74 -10.75
CA LYS A 488 -9.70 37.48 -11.88
C LYS A 488 -9.57 38.98 -11.63
N ASN A 489 -10.48 39.58 -10.89
CA ASN A 489 -10.40 40.99 -10.56
C ASN A 489 -9.33 41.29 -9.52
N ASN A 490 -9.16 40.41 -8.52
CA ASN A 490 -8.13 40.53 -7.50
C ASN A 490 -6.69 40.37 -8.04
N GLU A 491 -6.47 39.52 -9.08
CA GLU A 491 -5.16 39.42 -9.74
C GLU A 491 -4.85 40.66 -10.61
N LYS A 492 -5.83 41.25 -11.28
CA LYS A 492 -5.66 42.52 -12.01
C LYS A 492 -5.28 43.68 -11.09
N ASP A 493 -5.96 43.80 -9.95
CA ASP A 493 -5.67 44.83 -8.95
C ASP A 493 -4.27 44.65 -8.33
N LYS A 494 -3.80 43.42 -8.15
CA LYS A 494 -2.42 43.13 -7.71
C LYS A 494 -1.37 43.43 -8.78
N ALA A 495 -1.65 43.13 -10.05
CA ALA A 495 -0.74 43.44 -11.15
C ALA A 495 -0.62 44.95 -11.43
N GLU A 496 -1.71 45.70 -11.29
CA GLU A 496 -1.71 47.14 -11.41
C GLU A 496 -1.04 47.85 -10.22
N SER A 497 -1.10 47.24 -9.00
CA SER A 497 -0.41 47.82 -7.82
C SER A 497 1.09 47.56 -7.79
N SER A 498 1.62 46.63 -8.58
CA SER A 498 3.07 46.29 -8.65
C SER A 498 3.85 47.07 -9.72
N SER A 499 3.16 47.86 -10.59
CA SER A 499 3.80 48.63 -11.66
C SER A 499 4.21 50.07 -11.32
N GLY A 500 4.11 50.47 -10.07
CA GLY A 500 4.32 51.89 -9.67
C GLY A 500 5.21 52.10 -8.46
N ALA A 501 6.48 51.73 -8.47
CA ALA A 501 7.49 52.27 -7.57
C ALA A 501 8.91 52.11 -8.14
N PRO A 502 9.76 53.14 -8.22
CA PRO A 502 11.14 53.03 -8.65
C PRO A 502 12.03 52.47 -7.52
N PRO A 503 13.17 51.83 -7.85
CA PRO A 503 14.01 51.16 -6.90
C PRO A 503 14.80 52.13 -6.02
N SER A 504 14.68 52.07 -4.72
CA SER A 504 15.56 52.69 -3.76
C SER A 504 16.62 51.70 -3.27
N SER A 505 17.85 52.19 -3.29
CA SER A 505 19.13 51.56 -2.96
C SER A 505 19.19 50.89 -1.60
N GLN A 506 20.01 49.85 -1.55
CA GLN A 506 20.44 49.00 -0.44
C GLN A 506 20.87 49.71 0.86
N PRO A 507 20.89 48.97 2.02
CA PRO A 507 22.16 48.27 2.34
C PRO A 507 22.00 46.85 2.84
N SER A 508 23.09 46.13 2.62
CA SER A 508 23.41 44.76 3.03
C SER A 508 23.11 44.45 4.49
N ALA A 509 22.44 43.30 4.73
CA ALA A 509 22.39 42.65 6.04
C ALA A 509 22.53 41.14 5.91
N GLN A 510 23.29 40.62 6.87
CA GLN A 510 23.80 39.29 7.07
C GLN A 510 22.77 38.18 6.98
N ALA A 511 23.19 36.99 6.51
CA ALA A 511 22.47 35.75 6.46
C ALA A 511 21.99 35.30 7.87
N PRO A 512 20.75 34.86 8.03
CA PRO A 512 20.31 34.19 9.25
C PRO A 512 20.69 32.70 9.22
N GLY A 513 21.15 32.21 10.36
CA GLY A 513 21.47 30.81 10.60
C GLY A 513 20.23 29.88 10.56
N PRO A 514 20.42 28.57 10.56
CA PRO A 514 19.36 27.60 10.35
C PRO A 514 18.35 27.59 11.51
N PRO A 515 17.06 27.36 11.21
CA PRO A 515 16.02 27.32 12.24
C PRO A 515 16.15 26.04 13.09
N THR A 516 16.36 26.24 14.39
CA THR A 516 16.17 25.23 15.43
C THR A 516 14.69 24.86 15.52
N GLN A 517 14.40 23.58 15.51
CA GLN A 517 13.06 23.03 15.78
C GLN A 517 12.61 23.44 17.19
N PRO A 518 11.37 23.88 17.36
CA PRO A 518 10.82 24.12 18.69
C PRO A 518 10.50 22.80 19.38
N ALA A 519 11.08 22.60 20.56
CA ALA A 519 10.68 21.58 21.51
C ALA A 519 9.21 21.82 21.93
N LEU A 520 8.41 20.76 21.87
CA LEU A 520 7.03 20.77 22.39
C LEU A 520 7.08 20.91 23.92
N GLN A 521 6.69 22.07 24.41
CA GLN A 521 6.42 22.26 25.83
C GLN A 521 5.05 21.70 26.19
N PRO A 522 4.85 21.12 27.39
CA PRO A 522 3.56 20.63 27.85
C PRO A 522 2.64 21.84 28.18
N GLU A 523 1.44 21.76 27.64
CA GLU A 523 0.35 22.73 27.87
C GLU A 523 -0.10 22.71 29.34
N GLN A 524 0.14 23.81 30.06
CA GLN A 524 -0.33 24.00 31.42
C GLN A 524 -1.85 24.25 31.41
N ALA A 525 -2.57 23.41 32.14
CA ALA A 525 -4.01 23.56 32.35
C ALA A 525 -4.34 24.81 33.16
N SER A 526 -5.11 25.69 32.60
CA SER A 526 -5.73 26.84 33.32
C SER A 526 -7.00 26.37 34.07
N PRO A 527 -7.28 26.85 35.29
CA PRO A 527 -8.43 26.39 36.07
C PRO A 527 -9.73 27.00 35.56
N ARG A 528 -10.76 26.21 35.30
CA ARG A 528 -12.12 26.65 35.00
C ARG A 528 -12.87 27.05 36.26
N PRO A 529 -13.69 28.08 36.25
CA PRO A 529 -14.53 28.48 37.39
C PRO A 529 -15.74 27.53 37.54
N ARG A 530 -16.04 27.15 38.78
CA ARG A 530 -17.26 26.45 39.20
C ARG A 530 -18.52 27.16 38.75
N ARG A 531 -19.44 26.42 38.13
CA ARG A 531 -20.84 26.83 37.99
C ARG A 531 -21.75 25.81 38.62
N VAL A 532 -22.72 26.37 39.33
CA VAL A 532 -23.71 25.72 40.20
C VAL A 532 -24.79 25.01 39.34
N MET A 533 -25.34 23.92 39.93
CA MET A 533 -26.45 23.10 39.43
C MET A 533 -27.69 23.89 39.01
N GLY A 534 -28.36 23.43 38.00
CA GLY A 534 -29.72 23.78 37.59
C GLY A 534 -30.22 22.86 36.49
N ASP A 535 -31.15 22.04 36.89
CA ASP A 535 -32.25 21.36 36.20
C ASP A 535 -32.20 20.79 34.76
N ALA A 536 -32.77 19.62 34.72
CA ALA A 536 -33.03 18.69 33.66
C ALA A 536 -33.79 19.25 32.45
N THR A 537 -33.38 18.84 31.26
CA THR A 537 -34.24 18.66 30.07
C THR A 537 -33.75 17.51 29.18
N PRO A 538 -34.63 16.87 28.38
CA PRO A 538 -34.47 15.50 27.93
C PRO A 538 -33.65 15.32 26.65
N GLU A 539 -33.07 14.13 26.52
CA GLU A 539 -32.32 13.64 25.36
C GLU A 539 -33.13 13.65 24.07
N PRO A 540 -32.48 13.92 22.90
CA PRO A 540 -33.03 13.55 21.60
C PRO A 540 -32.59 12.12 21.23
N GLN A 541 -33.56 11.30 20.87
CA GLN A 541 -33.37 9.97 20.30
C GLN A 541 -32.66 10.06 18.96
N GLU A 542 -31.50 9.44 18.82
CA GLU A 542 -30.84 9.17 17.54
C GLU A 542 -31.39 7.90 16.89
N ASN A 543 -31.86 8.04 15.66
CA ASN A 543 -32.20 6.93 14.77
C ASN A 543 -30.92 6.27 14.21
N PRO A 544 -30.85 4.93 14.13
CA PRO A 544 -29.69 4.25 13.59
C PRO A 544 -29.65 4.32 12.06
N ILE A 545 -28.59 4.86 11.51
CA ILE A 545 -28.26 4.81 10.09
C ILE A 545 -27.80 3.39 9.74
N LYS A 546 -28.55 2.68 8.92
CA LYS A 546 -28.16 1.39 8.35
C LYS A 546 -27.09 1.60 7.27
N PRO A 547 -26.02 0.81 7.21
CA PRO A 547 -25.06 0.86 6.12
C PRO A 547 -25.69 0.24 4.85
N VAL A 548 -25.64 1.00 3.76
CA VAL A 548 -25.97 0.51 2.41
C VAL A 548 -24.78 -0.29 1.90
N VAL A 549 -24.93 -1.61 1.85
CA VAL A 549 -24.01 -2.51 1.15
C VAL A 549 -24.42 -2.56 -0.31
N GLN A 550 -23.65 -1.96 -1.20
CA GLN A 550 -23.78 -2.21 -2.64
C GLN A 550 -23.00 -3.47 -3.00
N THR A 551 -23.74 -4.54 -3.26
CA THR A 551 -23.24 -5.76 -3.89
C THR A 551 -23.13 -5.55 -5.39
N LEU A 552 -21.91 -5.56 -5.90
CA LEU A 552 -21.61 -5.69 -7.33
C LEU A 552 -21.70 -7.18 -7.70
N THR A 553 -22.75 -7.57 -8.38
CA THR A 553 -22.89 -8.87 -9.04
C THR A 553 -22.25 -8.84 -10.41
N THR A 554 -21.26 -9.72 -10.64
CA THR A 554 -20.79 -10.08 -11.96
C THR A 554 -21.65 -11.18 -12.55
N PRO A 555 -21.96 -11.19 -13.86
CA PRO A 555 -22.72 -12.28 -14.48
C PRO A 555 -21.80 -13.43 -14.90
N ASP A 556 -22.24 -14.65 -14.62
CA ASP A 556 -21.63 -15.92 -15.01
C ASP A 556 -22.17 -16.39 -16.37
N PRO A 557 -21.36 -17.06 -17.23
CA PRO A 557 -21.75 -17.45 -18.57
C PRO A 557 -22.49 -18.80 -18.62
N GLN A 558 -23.53 -18.77 -19.38
CA GLN A 558 -24.27 -19.80 -20.10
C GLN A 558 -23.84 -21.28 -19.97
N LYS A 559 -24.83 -22.14 -19.64
CA LYS A 559 -24.98 -23.45 -20.23
C LYS A 559 -26.43 -23.69 -20.65
N SER A 560 -26.58 -23.98 -21.94
CA SER A 560 -27.77 -24.46 -22.62
C SER A 560 -28.11 -25.90 -22.20
N THR A 561 -29.36 -26.24 -22.01
CA THR A 561 -30.06 -27.34 -22.68
C THR A 561 -31.56 -27.44 -22.30
N SER A 562 -32.33 -27.28 -23.31
CA SER A 562 -33.54 -27.95 -23.73
C SER A 562 -34.58 -28.55 -22.73
N ALA A 563 -35.82 -28.16 -23.01
CA ALA A 563 -37.03 -28.95 -23.22
C ALA A 563 -38.06 -29.13 -22.08
N ASN A 564 -39.12 -28.50 -22.30
CA ASN A 564 -40.45 -29.04 -22.57
C ASN A 564 -41.56 -29.00 -21.51
N LYS A 565 -42.55 -28.27 -21.92
CA LYS A 565 -44.02 -28.55 -21.84
C LYS A 565 -44.82 -28.38 -20.53
N ASN A 566 -45.71 -27.50 -20.73
CA ASN A 566 -47.20 -27.65 -20.51
C ASN A 566 -47.86 -27.00 -19.28
N ARG A 567 -48.66 -25.98 -19.67
CA ARG A 567 -50.08 -25.80 -19.45
C ARG A 567 -50.65 -25.37 -18.09
N LYS A 568 -51.28 -24.25 -18.03
CA LYS A 568 -52.71 -23.91 -18.02
C LYS A 568 -53.07 -22.77 -17.07
N LYS A 569 -53.63 -21.76 -17.70
CA LYS A 569 -54.87 -21.01 -17.40
C LYS A 569 -55.09 -20.32 -16.04
N ALA A 570 -55.37 -19.03 -16.20
CA ALA A 570 -56.05 -18.07 -15.34
C ALA A 570 -57.48 -18.55 -14.91
N PRO A 571 -58.27 -17.88 -14.08
CA PRO A 571 -58.67 -16.48 -14.21
C PRO A 571 -59.04 -15.69 -12.92
N VAL A 572 -59.01 -14.36 -13.04
CA VAL A 572 -59.99 -13.28 -12.74
C VAL A 572 -60.94 -13.37 -11.52
N ARG A 573 -60.94 -12.30 -10.69
CA ARG A 573 -62.03 -11.41 -10.24
C ARG A 573 -61.62 -10.59 -9.04
N ALA A 574 -61.60 -9.27 -9.06
CA ALA A 574 -62.65 -8.25 -9.04
C ALA A 574 -63.21 -7.92 -7.63
N GLY A 575 -63.11 -6.63 -7.28
CA GLY A 575 -63.99 -5.89 -6.39
C GLY A 575 -63.45 -5.72 -4.96
N THR A 576 -63.49 -4.63 -4.27
CA THR A 576 -64.43 -3.51 -4.24
C THR A 576 -63.91 -2.34 -3.43
N LYS A 577 -64.40 -1.16 -3.71
CA LYS A 577 -64.16 0.15 -3.11
C LYS A 577 -64.53 0.21 -1.62
N SER A 578 -63.78 0.98 -0.82
CA SER A 578 -64.41 1.79 0.23
C SER A 578 -63.65 3.08 0.45
N ARG A 579 -64.42 4.12 0.51
CA ARG A 579 -64.13 5.56 0.64
C ARG A 579 -64.17 5.88 2.13
N ASN A 580 -63.16 6.65 2.64
CA ASN A 580 -63.49 7.63 3.67
C ASN A 580 -62.57 8.86 3.61
N LYS A 581 -63.24 9.97 3.48
CA LYS A 581 -62.70 11.34 3.59
C LYS A 581 -62.46 11.68 5.06
N ARG A 582 -61.32 12.34 5.39
CA ARG A 582 -61.37 13.36 6.43
C ARG A 582 -60.29 14.42 6.12
N ALA A 583 -60.72 15.65 6.04
CA ALA A 583 -59.94 16.85 5.86
C ALA A 583 -59.35 17.31 7.19
N THR A 584 -58.12 17.81 7.18
CA THR A 584 -57.72 18.92 8.07
C THR A 584 -56.53 19.68 7.50
N THR A 585 -56.78 20.92 7.28
CA THR A 585 -55.96 22.16 7.40
C THR A 585 -54.48 22.15 7.05
N ALA A 586 -54.22 22.92 6.02
CA ALA A 586 -52.89 23.38 5.59
C ALA A 586 -52.28 24.37 6.56
N SER A 587 -51.04 24.16 6.99
CA SER A 587 -50.14 25.20 7.41
C SER A 587 -49.04 25.39 6.38
N LYS A 588 -48.99 26.56 5.77
CA LYS A 588 -47.95 26.98 4.81
C LYS A 588 -46.69 27.27 5.55
N SER A 589 -45.69 26.39 5.49
CA SER A 589 -44.30 26.72 5.69
C SER A 589 -43.65 26.99 4.33
N LYS A 590 -43.15 28.19 4.11
CA LYS A 590 -42.37 28.55 2.94
C LYS A 590 -41.02 27.87 3.06
N SER A 591 -40.84 26.75 2.36
CA SER A 591 -39.52 26.24 2.08
C SER A 591 -38.84 27.13 1.02
N LYS A 592 -37.73 27.80 1.40
CA LYS A 592 -36.79 28.33 0.43
C LYS A 592 -36.35 27.20 -0.50
N LYS A 593 -36.71 27.26 -1.77
CA LYS A 593 -36.08 26.49 -2.81
C LYS A 593 -34.63 26.95 -2.87
N GLU A 594 -33.70 26.13 -2.41
CA GLU A 594 -32.30 26.23 -2.85
C GLU A 594 -32.29 26.07 -4.38
N LYS A 595 -31.78 27.09 -5.05
CA LYS A 595 -31.49 27.04 -6.49
C LYS A 595 -30.52 25.86 -6.73
N ALA A 596 -30.90 24.92 -7.57
CA ALA A 596 -29.95 23.99 -8.15
C ALA A 596 -28.76 24.78 -8.72
N PRO A 597 -27.53 24.28 -8.58
CA PRO A 597 -26.38 24.97 -9.14
C PRO A 597 -26.59 25.15 -10.64
N THR A 598 -26.54 26.39 -11.10
CA THR A 598 -26.61 26.72 -12.52
C THR A 598 -25.37 26.12 -13.20
N THR A 599 -25.56 25.21 -14.13
CA THR A 599 -24.53 24.71 -15.03
C THR A 599 -23.77 25.90 -15.62
N PRO A 600 -22.45 25.93 -15.60
CA PRO A 600 -21.69 27.00 -16.25
C PRO A 600 -22.08 27.10 -17.71
N THR A 601 -22.30 28.30 -18.22
CA THR A 601 -22.75 28.62 -19.57
C THR A 601 -21.73 28.25 -20.64
N ASP A 602 -20.47 27.97 -20.25
CA ASP A 602 -19.34 27.58 -21.12
C ASP A 602 -19.10 26.07 -21.20
N GLY A 603 -19.80 25.25 -20.43
CA GLY A 603 -19.64 23.80 -20.38
C GLY A 603 -18.32 23.30 -19.79
N LEU A 604 -17.51 24.19 -19.18
CA LEU A 604 -16.24 23.84 -18.54
C LEU A 604 -16.47 23.54 -17.05
N ILE A 605 -15.79 22.52 -16.55
CA ILE A 605 -15.94 22.02 -15.18
C ILE A 605 -14.61 22.05 -14.40
N ASP A 606 -14.68 21.92 -13.08
CA ASP A 606 -13.57 21.62 -12.19
C ASP A 606 -13.36 20.11 -12.05
N LEU A 607 -12.10 19.67 -11.96
CA LEU A 607 -11.77 18.28 -11.68
C LEU A 607 -11.78 18.03 -10.16
N GLN A 608 -12.73 17.25 -9.68
CA GLN A 608 -12.83 16.86 -8.27
C GLN A 608 -12.64 15.37 -8.04
N SER A 609 -12.73 14.56 -9.08
CA SER A 609 -12.55 13.11 -8.98
C SER A 609 -11.09 12.70 -9.13
N GLN A 610 -10.80 11.43 -8.81
CA GLN A 610 -9.46 10.85 -8.86
C GLN A 610 -8.85 10.95 -10.26
N VAL A 611 -7.62 11.49 -10.35
CA VAL A 611 -6.85 11.66 -11.59
C VAL A 611 -5.81 10.55 -11.71
N PHE A 612 -5.93 9.72 -12.75
CA PHE A 612 -5.08 8.54 -12.97
C PHE A 612 -3.91 8.78 -13.90
N ALA A 613 -4.08 9.64 -14.92
CA ALA A 613 -3.05 9.96 -15.88
C ALA A 613 -3.13 11.42 -16.30
N ILE A 614 -1.97 11.99 -16.59
CA ILE A 614 -1.78 13.36 -17.03
C ILE A 614 -0.81 13.32 -18.23
N ALA A 615 -1.13 14.03 -19.29
CA ALA A 615 -0.24 14.22 -20.45
C ALA A 615 -0.34 15.65 -20.98
N PRO A 616 0.75 16.21 -21.53
CA PRO A 616 0.70 17.46 -22.29
C PRO A 616 0.00 17.23 -23.63
N LEU A 617 -0.50 18.27 -24.24
CA LEU A 617 -1.00 18.23 -25.61
C LEU A 617 -0.55 19.45 -26.39
N THR A 618 0.24 19.24 -27.42
CA THR A 618 0.51 20.25 -28.43
C THR A 618 -0.65 20.23 -29.45
N PRO A 619 -1.49 21.28 -29.50
CA PRO A 619 -2.68 21.25 -30.35
C PRO A 619 -2.33 21.29 -31.84
N PHE A 620 -3.11 20.57 -32.64
CA PHE A 620 -3.12 20.75 -34.09
C PHE A 620 -3.91 22.01 -34.43
N ASN A 621 -3.27 22.95 -35.18
CA ASN A 621 -3.93 24.17 -35.64
C ASN A 621 -4.39 23.98 -37.09
N ALA A 622 -5.69 23.80 -37.31
CA ALA A 622 -6.27 23.58 -38.63
C ALA A 622 -6.24 24.82 -39.53
N ASN A 623 -5.90 26.00 -38.98
CA ASN A 623 -5.90 27.25 -39.71
C ASN A 623 -4.56 27.58 -40.42
N ASN A 624 -3.52 26.80 -40.16
CA ASN A 624 -2.28 26.90 -40.93
C ASN A 624 -2.48 26.08 -42.20
N GLY A 625 -3.12 26.68 -43.22
CA GLY A 625 -3.17 26.15 -44.57
C GLY A 625 -1.75 25.89 -45.09
N ASP A 626 -1.65 24.90 -45.96
CA ASP A 626 -0.50 24.31 -46.61
C ASP A 626 0.37 25.29 -47.43
N ASP A 627 0.81 26.41 -46.86
CA ASP A 627 1.63 27.42 -47.49
C ASP A 627 2.94 27.61 -46.70
N GLY A 628 3.92 26.81 -47.11
CA GLY A 628 5.34 27.14 -46.90
C GLY A 628 5.92 26.86 -45.55
N ALA A 629 6.88 25.94 -45.49
CA ALA A 629 7.82 25.71 -44.44
C ALA A 629 8.40 27.02 -43.84
N GLY A 630 7.75 27.56 -42.84
CA GLY A 630 8.32 28.55 -41.95
C GLY A 630 8.99 27.84 -40.81
N ASP A 631 10.29 28.08 -40.59
CA ASP A 631 11.14 27.56 -39.52
C ASP A 631 10.69 27.98 -38.08
N ASN A 632 9.45 28.33 -37.85
CA ASN A 632 8.95 28.63 -36.53
C ASN A 632 8.39 27.36 -35.89
N PRO A 633 8.95 26.89 -34.75
CA PRO A 633 8.37 25.80 -33.99
C PRO A 633 6.91 26.16 -33.67
N PRO A 634 5.97 25.19 -33.67
CA PRO A 634 4.60 25.44 -33.26
C PRO A 634 4.58 26.08 -31.87
N PRO A 635 3.64 27.01 -31.61
CA PRO A 635 3.57 27.67 -30.32
C PRO A 635 3.44 26.61 -29.22
N GLN A 636 4.40 26.61 -28.29
CA GLN A 636 4.37 25.74 -27.14
C GLN A 636 3.10 26.09 -26.33
N SER A 637 2.18 25.16 -26.21
CA SER A 637 0.91 25.41 -25.56
C SER A 637 0.85 24.64 -24.24
N ASN A 638 0.17 25.21 -23.25
CA ASN A 638 -0.06 24.60 -21.93
C ASN A 638 -1.28 23.66 -21.91
N TRP A 639 -1.71 23.13 -23.06
CA TRP A 639 -2.83 22.22 -23.09
C TRP A 639 -2.50 20.95 -22.32
N LEU A 640 -3.44 20.53 -21.48
CA LEU A 640 -3.34 19.31 -20.70
C LEU A 640 -4.51 18.37 -20.98
N ILE A 641 -4.24 17.09 -20.95
CA ILE A 641 -5.25 16.04 -20.98
C ILE A 641 -5.11 15.15 -19.75
N VAL A 642 -6.21 14.85 -19.09
CA VAL A 642 -6.26 14.02 -17.88
C VAL A 642 -7.34 12.97 -17.96
N SER A 643 -7.08 11.81 -17.34
CA SER A 643 -8.11 10.80 -17.11
C SER A 643 -8.52 10.77 -15.66
N THR A 644 -9.83 10.60 -15.44
CA THR A 644 -10.44 10.44 -14.13
C THR A 644 -11.39 9.24 -14.12
N TRP A 645 -12.00 8.95 -12.97
CA TRP A 645 -13.12 7.98 -12.92
C TRP A 645 -14.30 8.40 -13.81
N ASP A 646 -14.53 9.69 -13.97
CA ASP A 646 -15.67 10.23 -14.69
C ASP A 646 -15.42 10.24 -16.22
N GLY A 647 -14.16 10.14 -16.67
CA GLY A 647 -13.83 10.13 -18.09
C GLY A 647 -12.50 10.77 -18.44
N LEU A 648 -12.43 11.27 -19.67
CA LEU A 648 -11.28 11.96 -20.26
C LEU A 648 -11.59 13.44 -20.39
N PHE A 649 -10.66 14.28 -19.93
CA PHE A 649 -10.83 15.73 -19.91
C PHE A 649 -9.63 16.43 -20.53
N ILE A 650 -9.89 17.55 -21.21
CA ILE A 650 -8.89 18.41 -21.82
C ILE A 650 -9.06 19.85 -21.35
N ALA A 651 -7.96 20.53 -21.09
CA ALA A 651 -7.91 21.94 -20.83
C ALA A 651 -6.90 22.63 -21.76
N GLU A 652 -7.32 23.70 -22.41
CA GLU A 652 -6.44 24.62 -23.15
C GLU A 652 -5.65 25.51 -22.18
N ASP A 653 -6.27 25.79 -21.05
CA ASP A 653 -5.74 26.50 -19.91
C ASP A 653 -6.47 25.95 -18.67
N GLU A 654 -5.74 25.31 -17.77
CA GLU A 654 -6.31 24.65 -16.61
C GLU A 654 -7.08 25.61 -15.66
N LYS A 655 -6.74 26.91 -15.69
CA LYS A 655 -7.43 27.96 -14.92
C LYS A 655 -8.81 28.32 -15.49
N LYS A 656 -9.04 28.07 -16.76
CA LYS A 656 -10.34 28.30 -17.43
C LYS A 656 -11.31 27.14 -17.20
N GLY A 657 -10.80 25.97 -16.81
CA GLY A 657 -11.58 24.76 -16.55
C GLY A 657 -11.41 23.68 -17.63
N TRP A 658 -12.09 22.57 -17.43
CA TRP A 658 -11.90 21.31 -18.17
C TRP A 658 -13.12 20.94 -19.00
N LYS A 659 -12.86 20.49 -20.25
CA LYS A 659 -13.87 19.98 -21.17
C LYS A 659 -13.81 18.47 -21.24
N GLU A 660 -14.95 17.79 -21.03
CA GLU A 660 -15.05 16.34 -21.22
C GLU A 660 -14.91 15.99 -22.72
N ILE A 661 -14.12 14.96 -23.04
CA ILE A 661 -14.02 14.36 -24.36
C ILE A 661 -14.36 12.87 -24.29
N LYS A 662 -15.06 12.34 -25.30
CA LYS A 662 -15.60 10.97 -25.27
C LYS A 662 -14.88 10.07 -26.24
N LEU A 663 -14.46 8.89 -25.76
CA LEU A 663 -13.80 7.86 -26.58
C LEU A 663 -14.79 7.16 -27.52
N ARG A 664 -16.06 7.04 -27.12
CA ARG A 664 -17.14 6.42 -27.87
C ARG A 664 -18.31 7.37 -28.01
N GLN A 665 -19.19 7.09 -29.00
CA GLN A 665 -20.44 7.87 -29.18
C GLN A 665 -21.25 7.96 -27.89
N ALA A 666 -22.03 9.03 -27.75
CA ALA A 666 -22.64 9.48 -26.50
C ALA A 666 -23.50 8.45 -25.74
N HIS A 667 -23.97 7.40 -26.38
CA HIS A 667 -24.81 6.35 -25.76
C HIS A 667 -24.05 5.04 -25.44
N ALA A 668 -22.75 4.93 -25.82
CA ALA A 668 -21.96 3.75 -25.51
C ALA A 668 -21.22 3.93 -24.19
N ALA A 669 -21.14 2.84 -23.38
CA ALA A 669 -20.35 2.84 -22.15
C ALA A 669 -18.89 3.20 -22.41
N GLN A 670 -18.34 4.17 -21.68
CA GLN A 670 -16.94 4.56 -21.79
C GLN A 670 -16.08 3.48 -21.10
N PRO A 671 -14.98 3.04 -21.74
CA PRO A 671 -14.07 2.08 -21.11
C PRO A 671 -13.24 2.77 -20.02
N LYS A 672 -12.78 2.00 -19.04
CA LYS A 672 -11.82 2.49 -18.06
C LYS A 672 -10.51 2.86 -18.74
N ILE A 673 -10.00 4.06 -18.44
CA ILE A 673 -8.75 4.57 -18.98
C ILE A 673 -7.60 4.21 -18.03
N ASN A 674 -6.53 3.62 -18.57
CA ASN A 674 -5.36 3.20 -17.82
C ASN A 674 -4.15 4.12 -18.07
N VAL A 675 -3.98 4.62 -19.29
CA VAL A 675 -2.85 5.45 -19.70
C VAL A 675 -3.26 6.43 -20.81
N ILE A 676 -2.66 7.60 -20.79
CA ILE A 676 -2.74 8.61 -21.87
C ILE A 676 -1.31 8.92 -22.29
N ALA A 677 -1.10 9.02 -23.59
CA ALA A 677 0.14 9.54 -24.17
C ALA A 677 -0.16 10.40 -25.39
N THR A 678 0.57 11.46 -25.55
CA THR A 678 0.48 12.36 -26.71
C THR A 678 1.73 12.22 -27.56
N SER A 679 1.55 12.27 -28.88
CA SER A 679 2.70 12.14 -29.79
C SER A 679 3.58 13.39 -29.71
N PRO A 680 4.88 13.25 -29.40
CA PRO A 680 5.80 14.39 -29.43
C PRO A 680 6.08 14.91 -30.86
N HIS A 681 5.79 14.11 -31.90
CA HIS A 681 6.11 14.40 -33.28
C HIS A 681 4.88 14.80 -34.12
N ALA A 682 3.66 14.46 -33.63
CA ALA A 682 2.42 14.73 -34.39
C ALA A 682 1.44 15.52 -33.52
N PRO A 683 1.42 16.86 -33.63
CA PRO A 683 0.50 17.73 -32.90
C PRO A 683 -0.96 17.25 -32.97
N GLY A 684 -1.71 17.40 -31.90
CA GLY A 684 -3.11 16.97 -31.80
C GLY A 684 -3.36 15.46 -31.78
N THR A 685 -2.31 14.66 -31.77
CA THR A 685 -2.42 13.20 -31.75
C THR A 685 -2.37 12.67 -30.30
N ILE A 686 -3.45 12.00 -29.89
CA ILE A 686 -3.66 11.48 -28.55
C ILE A 686 -3.88 9.98 -28.62
N PHE A 687 -3.15 9.22 -27.84
CA PHE A 687 -3.32 7.78 -27.62
C PHE A 687 -3.89 7.54 -26.24
N VAL A 688 -4.94 6.74 -26.13
CA VAL A 688 -5.62 6.42 -24.87
C VAL A 688 -5.71 4.91 -24.73
N GLY A 689 -4.94 4.37 -23.81
CA GLY A 689 -4.98 2.95 -23.44
C GLY A 689 -6.09 2.68 -22.43
N THR A 690 -6.94 1.69 -22.71
CA THR A 690 -8.12 1.36 -21.92
C THR A 690 -8.22 -0.13 -21.66
N ASP A 691 -9.20 -0.55 -20.84
CA ASP A 691 -9.55 -1.96 -20.65
C ASP A 691 -10.20 -2.61 -21.90
N ALA A 692 -10.59 -1.80 -22.88
CA ALA A 692 -11.20 -2.26 -24.13
C ALA A 692 -10.27 -2.11 -25.36
N GLY A 693 -8.97 -1.81 -25.14
CA GLY A 693 -7.99 -1.62 -26.20
C GLY A 693 -7.44 -0.20 -26.29
N LEU A 694 -6.87 0.14 -27.45
CA LEU A 694 -6.21 1.40 -27.75
C LEU A 694 -7.08 2.30 -28.61
N PHE A 695 -7.38 3.50 -28.11
CA PHE A 695 -8.05 4.56 -28.88
C PHE A 695 -7.05 5.62 -29.30
N VAL A 696 -7.19 6.12 -30.53
CA VAL A 696 -6.32 7.17 -31.08
C VAL A 696 -7.16 8.30 -31.67
N SER A 697 -6.86 9.53 -31.30
CA SER A 697 -7.33 10.77 -31.93
C SER A 697 -6.18 11.46 -32.64
N ARG A 698 -6.45 12.13 -33.77
CA ARG A 698 -5.48 12.93 -34.53
C ARG A 698 -5.96 14.38 -34.77
N ASN A 699 -6.92 14.80 -33.94
CA ASN A 699 -7.59 16.10 -34.09
C ASN A 699 -7.95 16.68 -32.71
N ASN A 700 -6.97 16.78 -31.82
CA ASN A 700 -7.11 17.35 -30.47
C ASN A 700 -8.22 16.68 -29.61
N GLY A 701 -8.47 15.37 -29.80
CA GLY A 701 -9.49 14.65 -29.06
C GLY A 701 -10.93 14.84 -29.59
N ALA A 702 -11.14 15.52 -30.71
CA ALA A 702 -12.48 15.71 -31.27
C ALA A 702 -13.14 14.38 -31.67
N ASN A 703 -12.35 13.43 -32.16
CA ASN A 703 -12.82 12.10 -32.51
C ASN A 703 -11.75 11.05 -32.16
N PHE A 704 -12.19 9.92 -31.61
CA PHE A 704 -11.33 8.76 -31.34
C PHE A 704 -11.71 7.57 -32.23
N LYS A 705 -10.70 6.85 -32.67
CA LYS A 705 -10.84 5.58 -33.38
C LYS A 705 -10.19 4.47 -32.54
N LEU A 706 -10.85 3.34 -32.39
CA LEU A 706 -10.29 2.14 -31.78
C LEU A 706 -9.34 1.49 -32.80
N MET A 707 -8.04 1.47 -32.48
CA MET A 707 -6.98 1.04 -33.37
C MET A 707 -6.44 -0.35 -33.09
N LEU A 708 -6.54 -0.79 -31.81
CA LEU A 708 -6.07 -2.10 -31.38
C LEU A 708 -7.15 -2.69 -30.47
N GLN A 709 -7.93 -3.62 -31.02
CA GLN A 709 -9.07 -4.28 -30.35
C GLN A 709 -8.92 -5.79 -30.40
N ASP A 710 -7.75 -6.28 -30.28
CA ASP A 710 -7.55 -7.72 -30.21
C ASP A 710 -7.83 -8.26 -28.80
N GLU A 711 -8.27 -9.52 -28.66
CA GLU A 711 -8.35 -10.18 -27.37
C GLU A 711 -6.99 -10.17 -26.64
N GLU A 712 -5.90 -10.11 -27.40
CA GLU A 712 -4.54 -10.01 -26.89
C GLU A 712 -4.14 -8.62 -26.39
N ALA A 713 -4.83 -7.56 -26.86
CA ALA A 713 -4.52 -6.17 -26.51
C ALA A 713 -5.51 -5.55 -25.52
N GLN A 714 -6.40 -6.35 -24.92
CA GLN A 714 -7.25 -5.87 -23.85
C GLN A 714 -6.37 -5.31 -22.70
N ARG A 715 -6.82 -4.26 -22.05
CA ARG A 715 -6.13 -3.61 -20.95
C ARG A 715 -4.76 -3.07 -21.37
N VAL A 716 -4.76 -2.08 -22.26
CA VAL A 716 -3.55 -1.30 -22.60
C VAL A 716 -3.13 -0.43 -21.41
N ARG A 717 -1.89 -0.58 -20.94
CA ARG A 717 -1.39 0.08 -19.73
C ARG A 717 -0.13 0.91 -19.91
N SER A 718 0.60 0.71 -21.00
CA SER A 718 1.82 1.47 -21.29
C SER A 718 1.85 1.87 -22.75
N ILE A 719 2.22 3.11 -23.04
CA ILE A 719 2.39 3.67 -24.39
C ILE A 719 3.65 4.51 -24.37
N VAL A 720 4.59 4.23 -25.28
CA VAL A 720 5.86 4.93 -25.40
C VAL A 720 6.17 5.22 -26.84
N PHE A 721 6.61 6.46 -27.15
CA PHE A 721 7.03 6.89 -28.46
C PHE A 721 8.54 6.79 -28.62
N ASP A 722 9.02 6.32 -29.76
CA ASP A 722 10.44 6.40 -30.11
C ASP A 722 10.84 7.88 -30.27
N PRO A 723 11.85 8.38 -29.53
CA PRO A 723 12.21 9.80 -29.58
C PRO A 723 12.82 10.24 -30.92
N ARG A 724 13.28 9.30 -31.76
CA ARG A 724 13.97 9.55 -33.03
C ARG A 724 13.08 9.44 -34.26
N THR A 725 12.00 8.65 -34.16
CA THR A 725 11.15 8.32 -35.31
C THR A 725 9.69 8.58 -35.00
N ALA A 726 9.09 9.53 -35.73
CA ALA A 726 7.72 10.00 -35.53
C ALA A 726 6.67 8.88 -35.64
N GLU A 727 6.93 7.90 -36.47
CA GLU A 727 5.99 6.83 -36.79
C GLU A 727 6.09 5.63 -35.82
N THR A 728 7.15 5.52 -35.00
CA THR A 728 7.34 4.36 -34.15
C THR A 728 6.71 4.56 -32.80
N VAL A 729 5.77 3.69 -32.45
CA VAL A 729 5.04 3.68 -31.18
C VAL A 729 5.03 2.27 -30.62
N TYR A 730 5.23 2.17 -29.32
CA TYR A 730 5.22 0.91 -28.57
C TYR A 730 4.03 0.91 -27.59
N VAL A 731 3.35 -0.23 -27.49
CA VAL A 731 2.19 -0.42 -26.62
C VAL A 731 2.36 -1.72 -25.80
N GLY A 732 2.22 -1.58 -24.50
CA GLY A 732 2.16 -2.69 -23.57
C GLY A 732 0.71 -2.98 -23.15
N ALA A 733 0.28 -4.23 -23.28
CA ALA A 733 -1.07 -4.67 -22.99
C ALA A 733 -1.09 -5.96 -22.15
N SER A 734 -2.28 -6.40 -21.73
CA SER A 734 -2.41 -7.57 -20.83
C SER A 734 -1.95 -8.89 -21.42
N LYS A 735 -1.81 -8.97 -22.74
CA LYS A 735 -1.38 -10.21 -23.41
C LYS A 735 -0.30 -9.98 -24.46
N GLY A 736 0.52 -8.94 -24.29
CA GLY A 736 1.63 -8.75 -25.22
C GLY A 736 2.19 -7.34 -25.30
N PHE A 737 3.23 -7.28 -26.11
CA PHE A 737 3.90 -6.07 -26.52
C PHE A 737 3.62 -5.83 -28.03
N PHE A 738 3.17 -4.65 -28.36
CA PHE A 738 2.83 -4.26 -29.72
C PHE A 738 3.70 -3.11 -30.19
N ARG A 739 4.09 -3.15 -31.45
CA ARG A 739 4.85 -2.11 -32.13
C ARG A 739 4.12 -1.63 -33.37
N SER A 740 4.08 -0.33 -33.57
CA SER A 740 3.70 0.31 -34.81
C SER A 740 4.90 1.03 -35.39
N VAL A 741 5.02 1.09 -36.72
CA VAL A 741 6.03 1.85 -37.48
C VAL A 741 5.37 2.83 -38.47
N ASP A 742 4.09 3.10 -38.29
CA ASP A 742 3.29 3.99 -39.16
C ASP A 742 2.41 4.96 -38.33
N GLY A 743 2.89 5.32 -37.17
CA GLY A 743 2.21 6.26 -36.28
C GLY A 743 0.93 5.67 -35.63
N GLY A 744 0.88 4.36 -35.40
CA GLY A 744 -0.25 3.70 -34.78
C GLY A 744 -1.43 3.39 -35.70
N ARG A 745 -1.18 3.27 -37.03
CA ARG A 745 -2.21 2.84 -38.00
C ARG A 745 -2.30 1.32 -38.07
N ASN A 746 -1.13 0.66 -38.09
CA ASN A 746 -1.02 -0.81 -38.05
C ASN A 746 -0.13 -1.25 -36.88
N TRP A 747 -0.41 -2.42 -36.34
CA TRP A 747 0.26 -2.94 -35.16
C TRP A 747 0.74 -4.37 -35.36
N GLU A 748 1.92 -4.67 -34.89
CA GLU A 748 2.51 -6.00 -34.89
C GLU A 748 2.78 -6.43 -33.46
N ASN A 749 2.36 -7.65 -33.09
CA ASN A 749 2.77 -8.26 -31.84
C ASN A 749 4.22 -8.74 -31.96
N ARG A 750 5.11 -8.23 -31.09
CA ARG A 750 6.57 -8.44 -31.13
C ARG A 750 7.07 -8.99 -29.79
N GLY A 751 6.52 -10.12 -29.37
CA GLY A 751 6.89 -10.82 -28.15
C GLY A 751 8.04 -11.82 -28.28
N GLY A 752 8.92 -11.73 -29.26
CA GLY A 752 10.03 -12.68 -29.47
C GLY A 752 10.92 -12.81 -28.23
N GLY A 753 11.02 -14.01 -27.64
CA GLY A 753 11.75 -14.27 -26.41
C GLY A 753 10.93 -14.11 -25.11
N MET A 754 9.72 -13.55 -25.20
CA MET A 754 8.78 -13.50 -24.07
C MET A 754 7.77 -14.65 -24.14
N PRO A 755 7.23 -15.08 -22.99
CA PRO A 755 6.12 -16.01 -22.96
C PRO A 755 4.88 -15.47 -23.70
N LEU A 756 4.10 -16.35 -24.31
CA LEU A 756 2.77 -16.00 -24.77
C LEU A 756 1.96 -15.44 -23.59
N LEU A 757 1.16 -14.41 -23.82
CA LEU A 757 0.34 -13.77 -22.79
C LEU A 757 1.17 -13.04 -21.69
N THR A 758 2.24 -12.33 -22.08
CA THR A 758 2.96 -11.41 -21.19
C THR A 758 2.07 -10.21 -20.85
N ASP A 759 1.82 -9.97 -19.56
CA ASP A 759 0.96 -8.88 -19.08
C ASP A 759 1.79 -7.62 -18.77
N VAL A 760 2.01 -6.78 -19.78
CA VAL A 760 2.89 -5.62 -19.68
C VAL A 760 2.25 -4.52 -18.84
N SER A 761 2.83 -4.24 -17.66
CA SER A 761 2.35 -3.21 -16.72
C SER A 761 2.99 -1.85 -16.94
N ALA A 762 4.28 -1.82 -17.21
CA ALA A 762 5.07 -0.62 -17.44
C ALA A 762 6.17 -0.88 -18.47
N MET A 763 6.55 0.17 -19.20
CA MET A 763 7.60 0.12 -20.21
C MET A 763 8.31 1.46 -20.28
N VAL A 764 9.62 1.44 -20.59
CA VAL A 764 10.42 2.64 -20.79
C VAL A 764 11.46 2.41 -21.90
N ILE A 765 11.75 3.46 -22.65
CA ILE A 765 12.91 3.54 -23.56
C ILE A 765 14.09 4.08 -22.76
N SER A 766 15.27 3.51 -22.95
CA SER A 766 16.50 4.04 -22.34
C SER A 766 16.82 5.43 -22.87
N ALA A 767 17.11 6.37 -21.98
CA ALA A 767 17.59 7.69 -22.38
C ALA A 767 18.97 7.65 -23.04
N ALA A 768 19.79 6.61 -22.73
CA ALA A 768 21.11 6.41 -23.29
C ALA A 768 21.09 5.92 -24.74
N ASP A 769 20.23 4.96 -25.00
CA ASP A 769 20.15 4.29 -26.28
C ASP A 769 18.68 3.97 -26.58
N PRO A 770 18.05 4.73 -27.48
CA PRO A 770 16.66 4.50 -27.86
C PRO A 770 16.38 3.15 -28.57
N ASP A 771 17.40 2.35 -28.88
CA ASP A 771 17.21 0.95 -29.33
C ASP A 771 16.94 0.02 -28.15
N GLU A 772 17.19 0.49 -26.93
CA GLU A 772 16.94 -0.29 -25.72
C GLU A 772 15.60 0.04 -25.09
N LEU A 773 14.84 -1.02 -24.85
CA LEU A 773 13.56 -0.95 -24.12
C LEU A 773 13.58 -1.88 -22.92
N TYR A 774 12.87 -1.47 -21.89
CA TYR A 774 12.64 -2.26 -20.70
C TYR A 774 11.14 -2.37 -20.44
N LEU A 775 10.67 -3.54 -20.02
CA LEU A 775 9.26 -3.73 -19.62
C LEU A 775 9.11 -4.73 -18.48
N CYS A 776 7.98 -4.60 -17.78
CA CYS A 776 7.59 -5.47 -16.67
C CYS A 776 6.36 -6.30 -17.04
N ASP A 777 6.40 -7.61 -16.72
CA ASP A 777 5.26 -8.52 -16.74
C ASP A 777 4.64 -8.60 -15.34
N GLU A 778 3.44 -8.04 -15.17
CA GLU A 778 2.76 -8.02 -13.87
C GLU A 778 2.31 -9.42 -13.43
N MET A 779 1.89 -10.26 -14.35
CA MET A 779 1.36 -11.57 -14.03
C MET A 779 2.43 -12.53 -13.50
N ARG A 780 3.63 -12.50 -14.08
CA ARG A 780 4.75 -13.39 -13.71
C ARG A 780 5.79 -12.69 -12.85
N GLY A 781 5.66 -11.39 -12.63
CA GLY A 781 6.65 -10.59 -11.92
C GLY A 781 8.03 -10.71 -12.56
N THR A 782 8.12 -10.56 -13.87
CA THR A 782 9.37 -10.66 -14.63
C THR A 782 9.70 -9.33 -15.28
N PHE A 783 10.98 -9.11 -15.52
CA PHE A 783 11.50 -7.92 -16.17
C PHE A 783 12.25 -8.33 -17.44
N TYR A 784 11.95 -7.64 -18.55
CA TYR A 784 12.52 -7.92 -19.85
C TYR A 784 13.24 -6.71 -20.41
N HIS A 785 14.29 -6.98 -21.17
CA HIS A 785 15.11 -6.01 -21.86
C HIS A 785 15.22 -6.37 -23.35
N SER A 786 15.08 -5.39 -24.20
CA SER A 786 15.34 -5.46 -25.63
C SER A 786 16.46 -4.50 -26.01
N LYS A 787 17.36 -4.90 -26.93
CA LYS A 787 18.45 -4.08 -27.49
C LYS A 787 18.22 -3.74 -28.96
N ASP A 788 17.09 -4.10 -29.49
CA ASP A 788 16.78 -4.09 -30.92
C ASP A 788 15.39 -3.51 -31.23
N ARG A 789 14.97 -2.50 -30.44
CA ARG A 789 13.68 -1.81 -30.63
C ARG A 789 12.47 -2.74 -30.46
N GLY A 790 12.57 -3.73 -29.57
CA GLY A 790 11.48 -4.66 -29.25
C GLY A 790 11.34 -5.83 -30.23
N TRP A 791 12.32 -6.13 -31.08
CA TRP A 791 12.29 -7.30 -31.94
C TRP A 791 12.54 -8.59 -31.16
N SER A 792 13.50 -8.55 -30.22
CA SER A 792 13.79 -9.67 -29.32
C SER A 792 13.91 -9.17 -27.88
N TRP A 793 13.61 -10.08 -26.94
CA TRP A 793 13.59 -9.77 -25.51
C TRP A 793 14.37 -10.81 -24.72
N GLU A 794 15.25 -10.36 -23.85
CA GLU A 794 15.94 -11.16 -22.85
C GLU A 794 15.31 -10.95 -21.47
N ARG A 795 15.16 -12.02 -20.71
CA ARG A 795 14.70 -11.94 -19.32
C ARG A 795 15.85 -11.50 -18.42
N LEU A 796 15.63 -10.45 -17.63
CA LEU A 796 16.60 -10.02 -16.63
C LEU A 796 16.39 -10.75 -15.29
N ASP A 797 17.47 -10.91 -14.53
CA ASP A 797 17.38 -11.39 -13.16
C ASP A 797 16.73 -10.33 -12.26
N ILE A 798 15.66 -10.72 -11.59
CA ILE A 798 14.90 -9.91 -10.67
C ILE A 798 14.90 -10.49 -9.26
N SER A 799 15.81 -11.43 -8.96
CA SER A 799 15.89 -12.04 -7.62
C SER A 799 16.01 -11.02 -6.49
N GLN A 800 16.48 -9.83 -6.81
CA GLN A 800 16.65 -8.73 -5.87
C GLN A 800 15.41 -7.83 -5.73
N LEU A 801 14.43 -7.92 -6.64
CA LEU A 801 13.17 -7.18 -6.52
C LEU A 801 12.22 -7.91 -5.54
N PRO A 802 11.73 -7.25 -4.49
CA PRO A 802 10.79 -7.84 -3.54
C PRO A 802 9.38 -7.91 -4.10
N SER A 803 9.00 -6.91 -4.88
CA SER A 803 7.69 -6.85 -5.50
C SER A 803 7.78 -7.37 -6.93
N LEU A 804 6.93 -8.32 -7.23
CA LEU A 804 6.75 -8.84 -8.58
C LEU A 804 5.89 -7.90 -9.45
N LYS A 805 5.35 -6.80 -8.87
CA LYS A 805 4.48 -5.86 -9.55
C LYS A 805 5.13 -4.49 -9.59
N LEU A 806 5.69 -4.14 -10.74
CA LEU A 806 6.16 -2.80 -11.04
C LEU A 806 5.09 -2.04 -11.83
N TRP A 807 4.77 -0.84 -11.36
CA TRP A 807 3.70 -0.02 -11.93
C TRP A 807 4.17 1.12 -12.80
N SER A 808 5.40 1.57 -12.59
CA SER A 808 6.01 2.65 -13.37
C SER A 808 7.50 2.39 -13.57
N LEU A 809 8.00 2.81 -14.73
CA LEU A 809 9.41 2.81 -15.09
C LEU A 809 9.77 4.19 -15.64
N VAL A 810 10.92 4.72 -15.22
CA VAL A 810 11.45 6.00 -15.68
C VAL A 810 12.95 5.87 -15.89
N SER A 811 13.45 6.30 -17.04
CA SER A 811 14.87 6.46 -17.29
C SER A 811 15.36 7.77 -16.69
N ASP A 812 16.55 7.77 -16.08
CA ASP A 812 17.16 8.98 -15.55
C ASP A 812 17.61 9.86 -16.74
N PRO A 813 17.17 11.13 -16.83
CA PRO A 813 17.54 11.99 -17.95
C PRO A 813 19.00 12.43 -17.96
N PHE A 814 19.73 12.33 -16.83
CA PHE A 814 21.12 12.73 -16.67
C PHE A 814 22.07 11.55 -16.57
N ASP A 815 21.58 10.38 -16.19
CA ASP A 815 22.33 9.16 -16.07
C ASP A 815 21.63 8.04 -16.83
N ALA A 816 22.02 7.92 -18.05
CA ALA A 816 21.46 6.96 -19.00
C ALA A 816 21.64 5.49 -18.58
N THR A 817 22.47 5.24 -17.56
CA THR A 817 22.66 3.90 -16.97
C THR A 817 21.63 3.56 -15.91
N ARG A 818 20.77 4.54 -15.49
CA ARG A 818 19.80 4.36 -14.41
C ARG A 818 18.37 4.27 -14.88
N ILE A 819 17.65 3.32 -14.32
CA ILE A 819 16.20 3.17 -14.47
C ILE A 819 15.57 3.08 -13.09
N TYR A 820 14.60 3.94 -12.81
CA TYR A 820 13.79 3.91 -11.59
C TYR A 820 12.51 3.15 -11.84
N ALA A 821 12.10 2.35 -10.86
CA ALA A 821 10.87 1.58 -10.88
C ALA A 821 10.03 1.84 -9.62
N GLY A 822 8.79 2.24 -9.79
CA GLY A 822 7.79 2.30 -8.74
C GLY A 822 7.08 0.96 -8.60
N SER A 823 6.97 0.43 -7.38
CA SER A 823 6.46 -0.90 -7.12
C SER A 823 5.20 -0.92 -6.26
N PHE A 824 4.48 -2.07 -6.33
CA PHE A 824 3.28 -2.31 -5.54
C PHE A 824 3.53 -2.34 -4.02
N SER A 825 4.72 -2.77 -3.57
CA SER A 825 4.96 -3.02 -2.14
C SER A 825 6.41 -2.88 -1.71
N GLY A 826 7.24 -2.31 -2.56
CA GLY A 826 8.67 -2.19 -2.27
C GLY A 826 9.23 -0.80 -2.55
N GLY A 827 8.35 0.23 -2.63
CA GLY A 827 8.75 1.60 -2.88
C GLY A 827 9.37 1.82 -4.24
N VAL A 828 10.40 2.65 -4.32
CA VAL A 828 11.19 2.94 -5.51
C VAL A 828 12.44 2.08 -5.52
N TYR A 829 12.71 1.48 -6.67
CA TYR A 829 13.96 0.78 -6.98
C TYR A 829 14.72 1.55 -8.04
N VAL A 830 16.04 1.52 -7.95
CA VAL A 830 16.92 1.94 -9.02
C VAL A 830 17.69 0.74 -9.56
N MET A 831 17.70 0.57 -10.86
CA MET A 831 18.62 -0.31 -11.58
C MET A 831 19.75 0.55 -12.11
N SER A 832 20.97 0.21 -11.78
CA SER A 832 22.17 0.77 -12.39
C SER A 832 22.76 -0.23 -13.36
N ARG A 833 23.17 0.26 -14.51
CA ARG A 833 23.83 -0.47 -15.59
C ARG A 833 25.30 -0.05 -15.63
N LYS A 834 26.21 -1.01 -15.72
CA LYS A 834 27.63 -0.73 -15.97
C LYS A 834 27.89 -0.44 -17.45
#